data_9cbe849974dd031e1f2db62159b679fc
#
_entry.id   9cbe849974dd031e1f2db62159b679fc
#
_cell.length_a   1.000
_cell.length_b   1.000
_cell.length_c   1.000
_cell.angle_alpha   90.00
_cell.angle_beta   90.00
_cell.angle_gamma   90.00
#
_symmetry.space_group_name_H-M   'P 1'
#
loop_
_entity.id
_entity.type
_entity.pdbx_description
1 polymer ?
#
loop_
_entity_poly.entity_id
_entity_poly.type
_entity_poly.pdbx_seq_one_letter_code
_entity_poly.pdbx_strand_id
1 'polypeptide(L)'
;VDNRTQYLSYLAAVAISLSPTTGVWETSALAQTEPNPPNNVETGDSKTKADELFQTGLEQLRTGQFAEALETYKQVLAIRRELNDRPGIAQTLNNMGDAYSERGQYSEALDVLQQALAIRRELGDRGGTSETLNLIGFVYRRQRQYSEALELHEEALQQAQTAGDRRFVGESLHNLAAVYTNQGQLDRALDFYERAMDIRKEVGDRRDIGRTLNNMGAVYFNLGNYDRALEIYQEALAIRREIGDRAGEARLLNNIAFLYREQGEDSQALKFFEEAISTLENIADNQALGRIYNVIAELYQEQKQPAKALEAYEKAFQAALDAEDTTAQISALDYLADAYYKGGDLVKAKDAYERALAIYQELEDRPAEGKILSGLGKVYALLGDAQKAREFLLEALSINRDEAEPAVLVSTLNNLGIVYNSLGEYSLGLNYHKQALSQLQSLDDKAAVAVAYKGMGDGLYELRQYSLALGNYESAWARLKELKDSQSLVNLYISIGKSLEKLERANLAVAFYKQALNLKQELGSPENAIINRNLAGLLLQSDRLAEAQEVLETIKVRELDGYLGKENNENAVVLEMLPAETKIFEGDGKNLVNLELEEKDLKATNLEVFNQVQEKLQRLPGSVLLYPLILEDRLELVLFKSDGSGVRKTVEVTEEELKRAIANFRLAVSSRLGDVERPAEQLYNWLIEPIENELEAAKAETIIYLPDRQLHYVPLAALYDGEKWLVERFNINNIAAASLTEFDAKNNGSPRILAAGLTEGNYNLQVGDRQVSLIATTGELVENLAEAIPGTTTLLGAEFSPEGMVGNLSDRNILHLDTPVALVTGEAGKGKPEDSFILFADGERFTVRELETLSLENLDLVVLSAVETNLGSDMGNGEEIVSFGYQMQRAGVEAIITSLWRSDEEAVGEFMTTFYRVLQEGKSPAEALRETQIATIGKEGISGRSPYYWAQFVLMGNGF
;
A
#
# COMPACT_ATOMS: atom_id res chain seq x y z
N VAL A 1 4.99 -28.56 -2.40
CA VAL A 1 5.71 -29.36 -3.41
C VAL A 1 4.76 -29.72 -4.54
N ASP A 2 3.48 -29.97 -4.28
CA ASP A 2 2.51 -30.37 -5.32
C ASP A 2 1.99 -29.21 -6.19
N ASN A 3 1.91 -27.99 -5.68
CA ASN A 3 1.54 -26.80 -6.47
C ASN A 3 2.61 -26.42 -7.51
N ARG A 4 3.88 -26.72 -7.25
CA ARG A 4 4.97 -26.49 -8.21
C ARG A 4 4.84 -27.36 -9.46
N THR A 5 4.39 -28.59 -9.31
CA THR A 5 4.28 -29.54 -10.43
C THR A 5 3.06 -29.23 -11.33
N GLN A 6 1.95 -28.74 -10.77
CA GLN A 6 0.81 -28.28 -11.57
C GLN A 6 1.10 -26.94 -12.25
N TYR A 7 1.81 -26.02 -11.56
CA TYR A 7 2.26 -24.75 -12.14
C TYR A 7 3.31 -24.97 -13.24
N LEU A 8 4.23 -25.93 -13.06
CA LEU A 8 5.23 -26.29 -14.07
C LEU A 8 4.58 -26.87 -15.33
N SER A 9 3.50 -27.65 -15.21
CA SER A 9 2.76 -28.15 -16.36
C SER A 9 1.98 -27.03 -17.09
N TYR A 10 1.51 -26.02 -16.36
CA TYR A 10 0.84 -24.84 -16.94
C TYR A 10 1.86 -23.89 -17.61
N LEU A 11 3.02 -23.66 -16.99
CA LEU A 11 4.10 -22.84 -17.56
C LEU A 11 4.79 -23.52 -18.75
N ALA A 12 4.98 -24.83 -18.70
CA ALA A 12 5.45 -25.57 -19.88
C ALA A 12 4.43 -25.53 -21.01
N ALA A 13 3.12 -25.57 -20.71
CA ALA A 13 2.06 -25.35 -21.70
C ALA A 13 2.06 -23.91 -22.22
N VAL A 14 2.37 -22.90 -21.40
CA VAL A 14 2.52 -21.50 -21.82
C VAL A 14 3.78 -21.29 -22.66
N ALA A 15 4.92 -21.88 -22.31
CA ALA A 15 6.14 -21.84 -23.14
C ALA A 15 5.94 -22.54 -24.50
N ILE A 16 5.11 -23.60 -24.54
CA ILE A 16 4.74 -24.30 -25.77
C ILE A 16 3.57 -23.60 -26.51
N SER A 17 2.65 -22.96 -25.76
CA SER A 17 1.50 -22.23 -26.33
C SER A 17 1.84 -20.80 -26.82
N LEU A 18 3.01 -20.27 -26.47
CA LEU A 18 3.59 -19.08 -27.10
C LEU A 18 4.13 -19.36 -28.52
N SER A 19 3.76 -20.49 -29.10
CA SER A 19 3.81 -20.69 -30.54
C SER A 19 2.43 -20.43 -31.16
N PRO A 20 2.02 -19.21 -31.47
CA PRO A 20 1.33 -19.05 -32.70
C PRO A 20 2.39 -19.43 -33.74
N THR A 21 2.27 -20.59 -34.32
CA THR A 21 2.85 -20.84 -35.62
C THR A 21 2.12 -19.88 -36.55
N THR A 22 2.50 -18.61 -36.55
CA THR A 22 2.39 -17.86 -37.80
C THR A 22 3.36 -18.52 -38.74
N GLY A 23 3.02 -19.70 -39.20
CA GLY A 23 3.52 -20.31 -40.39
C GLY A 23 3.01 -19.47 -41.52
N VAL A 24 3.54 -18.28 -41.65
CA VAL A 24 3.37 -17.53 -42.88
C VAL A 24 4.11 -18.31 -43.94
N TRP A 25 3.34 -19.04 -44.68
CA TRP A 25 3.75 -19.76 -45.83
C TRP A 25 4.00 -18.71 -46.93
N GLU A 26 5.22 -18.14 -46.97
CA GLU A 26 5.66 -17.57 -48.21
C GLU A 26 5.79 -18.74 -49.19
N THR A 27 4.71 -19.04 -49.90
CA THR A 27 4.82 -19.75 -51.15
C THR A 27 5.65 -18.86 -52.07
N SER A 28 6.93 -19.22 -52.24
CA SER A 28 7.74 -18.63 -53.28
C SER A 28 7.05 -18.88 -54.61
N ALA A 29 6.29 -17.89 -55.07
CA ALA A 29 5.79 -17.85 -56.44
C ALA A 29 6.97 -17.63 -57.37
N LEU A 30 7.65 -18.66 -57.76
CA LEU A 30 8.50 -18.72 -58.94
C LEU A 30 8.31 -20.07 -59.58
N ALA A 31 7.17 -20.32 -60.21
CA ALA A 31 7.08 -21.14 -61.37
C ALA A 31 6.94 -20.18 -62.54
N GLN A 32 8.10 -19.90 -63.18
CA GLN A 32 8.08 -19.36 -64.53
C GLN A 32 7.46 -20.42 -65.42
N THR A 33 6.21 -20.25 -65.81
CA THR A 33 5.61 -20.93 -66.93
C THR A 33 5.70 -20.02 -68.13
N GLU A 34 6.27 -20.58 -69.20
CA GLU A 34 6.39 -19.94 -70.54
C GLU A 34 5.05 -19.38 -71.08
N PRO A 35 5.03 -18.33 -71.83
CA PRO A 35 3.80 -17.67 -72.28
C PRO A 35 3.09 -18.51 -73.37
N ASN A 36 1.85 -18.92 -73.06
CA ASN A 36 0.91 -19.39 -74.11
C ASN A 36 0.14 -18.21 -74.75
N PRO A 37 -0.27 -18.30 -75.92
CA PRO A 37 -0.66 -17.17 -76.75
C PRO A 37 -1.99 -16.53 -76.45
N PRO A 38 -2.30 -15.34 -77.00
CA PRO A 38 -3.29 -14.43 -76.42
C PRO A 38 -4.72 -14.77 -76.85
N ASN A 39 -5.62 -14.97 -75.95
CA ASN A 39 -7.04 -14.70 -76.14
C ASN A 39 -7.73 -14.31 -74.85
N ASN A 40 -8.33 -13.16 -74.81
CA ASN A 40 -9.20 -12.49 -73.91
C ASN A 40 -8.53 -11.51 -72.89
N VAL A 41 -8.66 -10.27 -73.21
CA VAL A 41 -8.25 -9.11 -72.41
C VAL A 41 -9.03 -9.09 -71.09
N GLU A 42 -10.29 -9.53 -71.05
CA GLU A 42 -11.12 -9.56 -69.80
C GLU A 42 -10.65 -10.64 -68.80
N THR A 43 -10.15 -11.77 -69.26
CA THR A 43 -9.64 -12.86 -68.38
C THR A 43 -8.27 -12.56 -67.81
N GLY A 44 -7.45 -11.76 -68.52
CA GLY A 44 -6.16 -11.26 -68.01
C GLY A 44 -6.31 -10.32 -66.82
N ASP A 45 -7.22 -9.37 -66.90
CA ASP A 45 -7.49 -8.40 -65.83
C ASP A 45 -8.05 -9.07 -64.55
N SER A 46 -8.95 -10.04 -64.73
CA SER A 46 -9.52 -10.80 -63.59
C SER A 46 -8.50 -11.68 -62.88
N LYS A 47 -7.56 -12.29 -63.63
CA LYS A 47 -6.47 -13.09 -63.03
C LYS A 47 -5.50 -12.21 -62.24
N THR A 48 -5.08 -11.07 -62.81
CA THR A 48 -4.21 -10.11 -62.17
C THR A 48 -4.84 -9.61 -60.84
N LYS A 49 -6.13 -9.28 -60.87
CA LYS A 49 -6.88 -8.86 -59.68
C LYS A 49 -6.94 -9.96 -58.63
N ALA A 50 -7.14 -11.22 -59.01
CA ALA A 50 -7.13 -12.35 -58.07
C ALA A 50 -5.76 -12.51 -57.40
N ASP A 51 -4.69 -12.35 -58.17
CA ASP A 51 -3.33 -12.49 -57.63
C ASP A 51 -2.94 -11.31 -56.71
N GLU A 52 -3.36 -10.06 -57.05
CA GLU A 52 -3.18 -8.90 -56.17
C GLU A 52 -3.94 -9.06 -54.82
N LEU A 53 -5.22 -9.44 -54.91
CA LEU A 53 -6.01 -9.72 -53.71
C LEU A 53 -5.41 -10.88 -52.88
N PHE A 54 -4.90 -11.92 -53.56
CA PHE A 54 -4.25 -13.02 -52.87
C PHE A 54 -3.01 -12.57 -52.11
N GLN A 55 -2.20 -11.68 -52.70
CA GLN A 55 -1.04 -11.09 -51.99
C GLN A 55 -1.49 -10.24 -50.77
N THR A 56 -2.58 -9.46 -50.96
CA THR A 56 -3.18 -8.71 -49.87
C THR A 56 -3.63 -9.63 -48.72
N GLY A 57 -4.32 -10.72 -49.05
CA GLY A 57 -4.75 -11.73 -48.06
C GLY A 57 -3.54 -12.41 -47.36
N LEU A 58 -2.45 -12.66 -48.06
CA LEU A 58 -1.21 -13.16 -47.44
C LEU A 58 -0.61 -12.16 -46.46
N GLU A 59 -0.60 -10.87 -46.78
CA GLU A 59 -0.09 -9.85 -45.88
C GLU A 59 -0.97 -9.70 -44.64
N GLN A 60 -2.31 -9.72 -44.80
CA GLN A 60 -3.27 -9.72 -43.70
C GLN A 60 -3.09 -10.95 -42.77
N LEU A 61 -2.88 -12.12 -43.35
CA LEU A 61 -2.57 -13.34 -42.61
C LEU A 61 -1.25 -13.18 -41.83
N ARG A 62 -0.23 -12.60 -42.46
CA ARG A 62 1.07 -12.34 -41.81
C ARG A 62 1.00 -11.37 -40.64
N THR A 63 0.13 -10.40 -40.74
CA THR A 63 -0.06 -9.36 -39.71
C THR A 63 -1.09 -9.75 -38.63
N GLY A 64 -1.61 -10.99 -38.69
CA GLY A 64 -2.60 -11.48 -37.74
C GLY A 64 -4.03 -10.99 -37.98
N GLN A 65 -4.28 -10.31 -39.06
CA GLN A 65 -5.62 -9.82 -39.48
C GLN A 65 -6.41 -10.96 -40.12
N PHE A 66 -6.71 -12.01 -39.33
CA PHE A 66 -7.28 -13.27 -39.85
C PHE A 66 -8.71 -13.10 -40.40
N ALA A 67 -9.50 -12.21 -39.82
CA ALA A 67 -10.88 -11.95 -40.26
C ALA A 67 -10.87 -11.26 -41.61
N GLU A 68 -10.07 -10.25 -41.80
CA GLU A 68 -9.87 -9.49 -43.01
C GLU A 68 -9.26 -10.39 -44.11
N ALA A 69 -8.29 -11.23 -43.76
CA ALA A 69 -7.70 -12.21 -44.64
C ALA A 69 -8.76 -13.18 -45.20
N LEU A 70 -9.65 -13.69 -44.36
CA LEU A 70 -10.74 -14.56 -44.78
C LEU A 70 -11.67 -13.86 -45.78
N GLU A 71 -12.08 -12.63 -45.55
CA GLU A 71 -12.94 -11.87 -46.46
C GLU A 71 -12.23 -11.61 -47.80
N THR A 72 -10.94 -11.29 -47.76
CA THR A 72 -10.11 -11.13 -48.95
C THR A 72 -9.98 -12.44 -49.72
N TYR A 73 -9.71 -13.57 -49.08
CA TYR A 73 -9.65 -14.88 -49.70
C TYR A 73 -10.98 -15.36 -50.27
N LYS A 74 -12.13 -15.02 -49.67
CA LYS A 74 -13.45 -15.30 -50.28
C LYS A 74 -13.60 -14.59 -51.62
N GLN A 75 -13.14 -13.34 -51.76
CA GLN A 75 -13.16 -12.63 -53.06
C GLN A 75 -12.22 -13.29 -54.07
N VAL A 76 -11.00 -13.64 -53.67
CA VAL A 76 -10.05 -14.38 -54.50
C VAL A 76 -10.67 -15.69 -54.96
N LEU A 77 -11.28 -16.46 -54.05
CA LEU A 77 -11.91 -17.73 -54.39
C LEU A 77 -13.04 -17.60 -55.42
N ALA A 78 -13.87 -16.55 -55.33
CA ALA A 78 -14.93 -16.28 -56.28
C ALA A 78 -14.35 -16.05 -57.68
N ILE A 79 -13.35 -15.17 -57.80
CA ILE A 79 -12.70 -14.86 -59.10
C ILE A 79 -12.01 -16.11 -59.65
N ARG A 80 -11.26 -16.86 -58.86
CA ARG A 80 -10.55 -18.07 -59.32
C ARG A 80 -11.53 -19.18 -59.74
N ARG A 81 -12.72 -19.28 -59.12
CA ARG A 81 -13.82 -20.18 -59.55
C ARG A 81 -14.38 -19.78 -60.91
N GLU A 82 -14.63 -18.48 -61.19
CA GLU A 82 -15.05 -17.97 -62.47
C GLU A 82 -14.01 -18.26 -63.58
N LEU A 83 -12.76 -18.16 -63.23
CA LEU A 83 -11.65 -18.46 -64.16
C LEU A 83 -11.37 -19.96 -64.33
N ASN A 84 -12.02 -20.83 -63.59
CA ASN A 84 -11.74 -22.26 -63.48
C ASN A 84 -10.27 -22.59 -63.12
N ASP A 85 -9.61 -21.68 -62.36
CA ASP A 85 -8.24 -21.85 -61.91
C ASP A 85 -8.19 -22.84 -60.73
N ARG A 86 -8.24 -24.11 -61.02
CA ARG A 86 -8.26 -25.20 -60.02
C ARG A 86 -7.04 -25.20 -59.11
N PRO A 87 -5.78 -25.02 -59.59
CA PRO A 87 -4.63 -24.88 -58.69
C PRO A 87 -4.74 -23.68 -57.73
N GLY A 88 -5.14 -22.52 -58.24
CA GLY A 88 -5.34 -21.30 -57.45
C GLY A 88 -6.46 -21.46 -56.43
N ILE A 89 -7.58 -22.13 -56.80
CA ILE A 89 -8.65 -22.44 -55.84
C ILE A 89 -8.10 -23.25 -54.65
N ALA A 90 -7.34 -24.32 -54.93
CA ALA A 90 -6.80 -25.15 -53.86
C ALA A 90 -5.85 -24.38 -52.95
N GLN A 91 -5.02 -23.49 -53.53
CA GLN A 91 -4.10 -22.64 -52.78
C GLN A 91 -4.86 -21.64 -51.90
N THR A 92 -5.92 -21.01 -52.41
CA THR A 92 -6.76 -20.08 -51.65
C THR A 92 -7.43 -20.79 -50.48
N LEU A 93 -7.97 -22.00 -50.71
CA LEU A 93 -8.62 -22.80 -49.68
C LEU A 93 -7.62 -23.23 -48.59
N ASN A 94 -6.36 -23.53 -48.93
CA ASN A 94 -5.32 -23.82 -47.93
C ASN A 94 -5.10 -22.61 -47.00
N ASN A 95 -4.95 -21.42 -47.57
CA ASN A 95 -4.72 -20.20 -46.76
C ASN A 95 -5.96 -19.80 -45.95
N MET A 96 -7.18 -20.09 -46.46
CA MET A 96 -8.41 -19.96 -45.67
C MET A 96 -8.41 -20.93 -44.49
N GLY A 97 -7.98 -22.18 -44.72
CA GLY A 97 -7.85 -23.18 -43.66
C GLY A 97 -6.88 -22.78 -42.57
N ASP A 98 -5.77 -22.17 -42.96
CA ASP A 98 -4.77 -21.61 -42.02
C ASP A 98 -5.41 -20.47 -41.18
N ALA A 99 -6.05 -19.50 -41.83
CA ALA A 99 -6.71 -18.39 -41.18
C ALA A 99 -7.84 -18.83 -40.21
N TYR A 100 -8.64 -19.81 -40.60
CA TYR A 100 -9.64 -20.41 -39.72
C TYR A 100 -9.03 -21.15 -38.53
N SER A 101 -7.90 -21.84 -38.75
CA SER A 101 -7.17 -22.54 -37.70
C SER A 101 -6.63 -21.61 -36.64
N GLU A 102 -6.04 -20.47 -37.08
CA GLU A 102 -5.50 -19.44 -36.16
C GLU A 102 -6.61 -18.75 -35.35
N ARG A 103 -7.83 -18.69 -35.87
CA ARG A 103 -9.04 -18.22 -35.15
C ARG A 103 -9.66 -19.29 -34.24
N GLY A 104 -9.11 -20.51 -34.22
CA GLY A 104 -9.71 -21.62 -33.47
C GLY A 104 -10.96 -22.23 -34.09
N GLN A 105 -11.32 -21.82 -35.31
CA GLN A 105 -12.49 -22.31 -36.08
C GLN A 105 -12.11 -23.61 -36.80
N TYR A 106 -11.85 -24.67 -36.03
CA TYR A 106 -11.26 -25.93 -36.54
C TYR A 106 -12.20 -26.68 -37.48
N SER A 107 -13.52 -26.58 -37.28
CA SER A 107 -14.50 -27.24 -38.17
C SER A 107 -14.47 -26.62 -39.56
N GLU A 108 -14.52 -25.29 -39.67
CA GLU A 108 -14.46 -24.54 -40.91
C GLU A 108 -13.12 -24.73 -41.62
N ALA A 109 -12.02 -24.78 -40.80
CA ALA A 109 -10.68 -25.07 -41.36
C ALA A 109 -10.64 -26.44 -42.02
N LEU A 110 -11.12 -27.48 -41.39
CA LEU A 110 -11.15 -28.82 -41.97
C LEU A 110 -12.01 -28.91 -43.23
N ASP A 111 -13.18 -28.22 -43.28
CA ASP A 111 -14.04 -28.21 -44.44
C ASP A 111 -13.34 -27.64 -45.69
N VAL A 112 -12.70 -26.46 -45.56
CA VAL A 112 -12.01 -25.84 -46.68
C VAL A 112 -10.73 -26.60 -47.06
N LEU A 113 -9.99 -27.14 -46.10
CA LEU A 113 -8.80 -27.96 -46.37
C LEU A 113 -9.12 -29.28 -47.07
N GLN A 114 -10.23 -29.93 -46.72
CA GLN A 114 -10.70 -31.16 -47.41
C GLN A 114 -11.09 -30.88 -48.87
N GLN A 115 -11.69 -29.72 -49.13
CA GLN A 115 -11.98 -29.28 -50.52
C GLN A 115 -10.65 -29.07 -51.28
N ALA A 116 -9.66 -28.41 -50.69
CA ALA A 116 -8.35 -28.20 -51.28
C ALA A 116 -7.67 -29.52 -51.59
N LEU A 117 -7.71 -30.47 -50.61
CA LEU A 117 -7.12 -31.80 -50.76
C LEU A 117 -7.74 -32.60 -51.92
N ALA A 118 -9.05 -32.55 -52.07
CA ALA A 118 -9.76 -33.21 -53.15
C ALA A 118 -9.27 -32.65 -54.52
N ILE A 119 -9.21 -31.34 -54.67
CA ILE A 119 -8.72 -30.69 -55.90
C ILE A 119 -7.29 -31.07 -56.22
N ARG A 120 -6.38 -31.03 -55.24
CA ARG A 120 -4.95 -31.37 -55.44
C ARG A 120 -4.74 -32.83 -55.82
N ARG A 121 -5.51 -33.75 -55.21
CA ARG A 121 -5.51 -35.20 -55.56
C ARG A 121 -6.01 -35.40 -57.01
N GLU A 122 -7.09 -34.72 -57.43
CA GLU A 122 -7.60 -34.82 -58.81
C GLU A 122 -6.57 -34.28 -59.82
N LEU A 123 -5.83 -33.22 -59.48
CA LEU A 123 -4.79 -32.65 -60.32
C LEU A 123 -3.49 -33.48 -60.35
N GLY A 124 -3.34 -34.48 -59.49
CA GLY A 124 -2.12 -35.21 -59.31
C GLY A 124 -0.97 -34.39 -58.71
N ASP A 125 -1.31 -33.26 -58.06
CA ASP A 125 -0.36 -32.37 -57.40
C ASP A 125 0.07 -32.99 -56.06
N ARG A 126 1.10 -33.80 -56.07
CA ARG A 126 1.60 -34.48 -54.88
C ARG A 126 2.25 -33.53 -53.86
N GLY A 127 2.98 -32.51 -54.31
CA GLY A 127 3.57 -31.48 -53.46
C GLY A 127 2.51 -30.74 -52.71
N GLY A 128 1.52 -30.18 -53.44
CA GLY A 128 0.39 -29.54 -52.81
C GLY A 128 -0.49 -30.45 -51.96
N THR A 129 -0.63 -31.72 -52.33
CA THR A 129 -1.30 -32.71 -51.51
C THR A 129 -0.60 -32.86 -50.14
N SER A 130 0.76 -32.92 -50.14
CA SER A 130 1.56 -32.97 -48.91
C SER A 130 1.33 -31.73 -48.03
N GLU A 131 1.34 -30.53 -48.68
CA GLU A 131 1.10 -29.26 -47.97
C GLU A 131 -0.27 -29.26 -47.28
N THR A 132 -1.34 -29.61 -48.01
CA THR A 132 -2.70 -29.62 -47.48
C THR A 132 -2.86 -30.68 -46.37
N LEU A 133 -2.26 -31.88 -46.51
CA LEU A 133 -2.27 -32.91 -45.46
C LEU A 133 -1.54 -32.43 -44.20
N ASN A 134 -0.44 -31.69 -44.32
CA ASN A 134 0.25 -31.09 -43.19
C ASN A 134 -0.62 -30.06 -42.46
N LEU A 135 -1.40 -29.22 -43.18
CA LEU A 135 -2.34 -28.29 -42.56
C LEU A 135 -3.49 -29.02 -41.85
N ILE A 136 -4.06 -30.04 -42.45
CA ILE A 136 -5.09 -30.84 -41.77
C ILE A 136 -4.53 -31.52 -40.54
N GLY A 137 -3.35 -32.13 -40.61
CA GLY A 137 -2.67 -32.74 -39.47
C GLY A 137 -2.36 -31.74 -38.35
N PHE A 138 -2.01 -30.50 -38.73
CA PHE A 138 -1.84 -29.40 -37.76
C PHE A 138 -3.14 -29.10 -37.04
N VAL A 139 -4.29 -29.02 -37.73
CA VAL A 139 -5.61 -28.80 -37.07
C VAL A 139 -5.93 -29.90 -36.08
N TYR A 140 -5.75 -31.18 -36.47
CA TYR A 140 -5.96 -32.30 -35.55
C TYR A 140 -5.03 -32.27 -34.34
N ARG A 141 -3.76 -31.88 -34.51
CA ARG A 141 -2.82 -31.68 -33.39
C ARG A 141 -3.31 -30.60 -32.44
N ARG A 142 -3.85 -29.47 -32.94
CA ARG A 142 -4.44 -28.40 -32.11
C ARG A 142 -5.68 -28.89 -31.34
N GLN A 143 -6.45 -29.80 -31.92
CA GLN A 143 -7.58 -30.49 -31.24
C GLN A 143 -7.14 -31.62 -30.31
N ARG A 144 -5.82 -31.84 -30.12
CA ARG A 144 -5.20 -32.95 -29.32
C ARG A 144 -5.53 -34.35 -29.87
N GLN A 145 -5.96 -34.44 -31.13
CA GLN A 145 -6.20 -35.71 -31.83
C GLN A 145 -4.90 -36.17 -32.48
N TYR A 146 -3.99 -36.67 -31.64
CA TYR A 146 -2.60 -36.90 -32.01
C TYR A 146 -2.43 -38.08 -32.97
N SER A 147 -3.27 -39.12 -32.86
CA SER A 147 -3.23 -40.31 -33.74
C SER A 147 -3.53 -39.91 -35.18
N GLU A 148 -4.61 -39.17 -35.39
CA GLU A 148 -5.06 -38.67 -36.69
C GLU A 148 -4.04 -37.68 -37.28
N ALA A 149 -3.42 -36.84 -36.44
CA ALA A 149 -2.36 -35.93 -36.87
C ALA A 149 -1.13 -36.71 -37.38
N LEU A 150 -0.71 -37.76 -36.67
CA LEU A 150 0.42 -38.62 -37.08
C LEU A 150 0.15 -39.28 -38.45
N GLU A 151 -1.01 -39.92 -38.63
CA GLU A 151 -1.36 -40.56 -39.89
C GLU A 151 -1.31 -39.59 -41.08
N LEU A 152 -1.84 -38.37 -40.88
CA LEU A 152 -1.86 -37.33 -41.93
C LEU A 152 -0.47 -36.80 -42.26
N HIS A 153 0.36 -36.57 -41.22
CA HIS A 153 1.74 -36.12 -41.44
C HIS A 153 2.63 -37.23 -42.08
N GLU A 154 2.38 -38.50 -41.74
CA GLU A 154 3.03 -39.63 -42.42
C GLU A 154 2.62 -39.76 -43.88
N GLU A 155 1.31 -39.62 -44.21
CA GLU A 155 0.84 -39.53 -45.58
C GLU A 155 1.47 -38.31 -46.33
N ALA A 156 1.51 -37.14 -45.70
CA ALA A 156 2.15 -35.93 -46.23
C ALA A 156 3.62 -36.20 -46.56
N LEU A 157 4.37 -36.86 -45.64
CA LEU A 157 5.77 -37.23 -45.84
C LEU A 157 5.93 -38.14 -47.08
N GLN A 158 5.05 -39.15 -47.20
CA GLN A 158 5.08 -40.06 -48.34
C GLN A 158 4.81 -39.37 -49.65
N GLN A 159 3.84 -38.42 -49.71
CA GLN A 159 3.54 -37.64 -50.89
C GLN A 159 4.72 -36.72 -51.27
N ALA A 160 5.31 -36.03 -50.31
CA ALA A 160 6.46 -35.17 -50.51
C ALA A 160 7.68 -35.95 -51.03
N GLN A 161 7.99 -37.12 -50.45
CA GLN A 161 9.04 -38.00 -50.91
C GLN A 161 8.82 -38.46 -52.32
N THR A 162 7.59 -38.85 -52.65
CA THR A 162 7.22 -39.29 -54.03
C THR A 162 7.27 -38.17 -55.03
N ALA A 163 6.96 -36.95 -54.65
CA ALA A 163 7.10 -35.73 -55.46
C ALA A 163 8.59 -35.32 -55.63
N GLY A 164 9.48 -35.80 -54.78
CA GLY A 164 10.88 -35.32 -54.71
C GLY A 164 11.03 -33.92 -54.10
N ASP A 165 10.01 -33.41 -53.43
CA ASP A 165 10.00 -32.08 -52.86
C ASP A 165 10.63 -32.09 -51.46
N ARG A 166 11.92 -31.76 -51.39
CA ARG A 166 12.73 -31.77 -50.14
C ARG A 166 12.18 -30.79 -49.10
N ARG A 167 11.56 -29.66 -49.52
CA ARG A 167 11.01 -28.70 -48.60
C ARG A 167 9.84 -29.29 -47.82
N PHE A 168 8.87 -29.91 -48.49
CA PHE A 168 7.72 -30.53 -47.83
C PHE A 168 8.13 -31.81 -47.05
N VAL A 169 9.20 -32.51 -47.46
CA VAL A 169 9.77 -33.61 -46.63
C VAL A 169 10.25 -33.08 -45.29
N GLY A 170 11.03 -31.99 -45.29
CA GLY A 170 11.50 -31.35 -44.04
C GLY A 170 10.37 -30.84 -43.16
N GLU A 171 9.31 -30.33 -43.78
CA GLU A 171 8.12 -29.85 -43.08
C GLU A 171 7.34 -30.99 -42.42
N SER A 172 7.04 -32.05 -43.16
CA SER A 172 6.30 -33.19 -42.62
C SER A 172 7.07 -33.87 -41.46
N LEU A 173 8.40 -33.99 -41.56
CA LEU A 173 9.24 -34.48 -40.48
C LEU A 173 9.18 -33.55 -39.25
N HIS A 174 9.22 -32.23 -39.43
CA HIS A 174 9.12 -31.26 -38.37
C HIS A 174 7.74 -31.37 -37.65
N ASN A 175 6.66 -31.54 -38.44
CA ASN A 175 5.30 -31.65 -37.88
C ASN A 175 5.10 -32.98 -37.12
N LEU A 176 5.67 -34.08 -37.60
CA LEU A 176 5.71 -35.35 -36.85
C LEU A 176 6.44 -35.18 -35.51
N ALA A 177 7.61 -34.51 -35.54
CA ALA A 177 8.33 -34.21 -34.30
C ALA A 177 7.50 -33.37 -33.32
N ALA A 178 6.76 -32.37 -33.83
CA ALA A 178 5.88 -31.53 -33.00
C ALA A 178 4.74 -32.33 -32.34
N VAL A 179 4.16 -33.33 -33.07
CA VAL A 179 3.15 -34.23 -32.48
C VAL A 179 3.75 -35.09 -31.37
N TYR A 180 4.93 -35.68 -31.60
CA TYR A 180 5.65 -36.49 -30.58
C TYR A 180 6.04 -35.65 -29.35
N THR A 181 6.41 -34.37 -29.56
CA THR A 181 6.65 -33.43 -28.46
C THR A 181 5.40 -33.27 -27.60
N ASN A 182 4.21 -33.04 -28.22
CA ASN A 182 2.96 -32.86 -27.53
C ASN A 182 2.48 -34.14 -26.80
N GLN A 183 2.90 -35.32 -27.30
CA GLN A 183 2.66 -36.60 -26.61
C GLN A 183 3.66 -36.90 -25.48
N GLY A 184 4.67 -36.03 -25.25
CA GLY A 184 5.74 -36.29 -24.29
C GLY A 184 6.78 -37.33 -24.73
N GLN A 185 6.75 -37.77 -26.01
CA GLN A 185 7.72 -38.74 -26.57
C GLN A 185 8.96 -37.98 -27.08
N LEU A 186 9.68 -37.36 -26.13
CA LEU A 186 10.72 -36.37 -26.40
C LEU A 186 11.92 -36.93 -27.22
N ASP A 187 12.34 -38.17 -26.98
CA ASP A 187 13.45 -38.81 -27.74
C ASP A 187 13.06 -39.00 -29.22
N ARG A 188 11.79 -39.41 -29.47
CA ARG A 188 11.31 -39.55 -30.85
C ARG A 188 11.19 -38.20 -31.53
N ALA A 189 10.73 -37.19 -30.77
CA ALA A 189 10.66 -35.84 -31.31
C ALA A 189 12.02 -35.32 -31.78
N LEU A 190 13.09 -35.57 -31.01
CA LEU A 190 14.45 -35.20 -31.39
C LEU A 190 14.90 -35.89 -32.68
N ASP A 191 14.69 -37.23 -32.81
CA ASP A 191 15.04 -37.95 -34.05
C ASP A 191 14.38 -37.32 -35.28
N PHE A 192 13.10 -37.02 -35.19
CA PHE A 192 12.37 -36.38 -36.31
C PHE A 192 12.83 -34.95 -36.56
N TYR A 193 13.11 -34.15 -35.53
CA TYR A 193 13.65 -32.81 -35.68
C TYR A 193 15.06 -32.84 -36.31
N GLU A 194 15.93 -33.74 -35.92
CA GLU A 194 17.27 -33.89 -36.50
C GLU A 194 17.17 -34.22 -38.00
N ARG A 195 16.32 -35.16 -38.36
CA ARG A 195 16.06 -35.49 -39.77
C ARG A 195 15.48 -34.31 -40.54
N ALA A 196 14.55 -33.55 -39.96
CA ALA A 196 14.02 -32.34 -40.56
C ALA A 196 15.12 -31.29 -40.74
N MET A 197 15.99 -31.15 -39.74
CA MET A 197 17.14 -30.23 -39.77
C MET A 197 18.11 -30.54 -40.92
N ASP A 198 18.46 -31.80 -41.12
CA ASP A 198 19.35 -32.23 -42.20
C ASP A 198 18.74 -31.82 -43.56
N ILE A 199 17.49 -32.11 -43.76
CA ILE A 199 16.77 -31.72 -44.99
C ILE A 199 16.74 -30.18 -45.17
N ARG A 200 16.44 -29.44 -44.12
CA ARG A 200 16.37 -27.96 -44.17
C ARG A 200 17.74 -27.32 -44.43
N LYS A 201 18.83 -27.91 -43.95
CA LYS A 201 20.21 -27.50 -44.25
C LYS A 201 20.52 -27.75 -45.71
N GLU A 202 20.13 -28.92 -46.32
CA GLU A 202 20.29 -29.15 -47.73
C GLU A 202 19.52 -28.16 -48.62
N VAL A 203 18.31 -27.80 -48.21
CA VAL A 203 17.46 -26.81 -48.92
C VAL A 203 18.01 -25.40 -48.74
N GLY A 204 18.69 -25.11 -47.66
CA GLY A 204 19.22 -23.78 -47.35
C GLY A 204 18.22 -22.81 -46.74
N ASP A 205 17.09 -23.28 -46.22
CA ASP A 205 16.03 -22.44 -45.63
C ASP A 205 16.37 -22.01 -44.20
N ARG A 206 17.00 -20.84 -44.09
CA ARG A 206 17.45 -20.29 -42.81
C ARG A 206 16.29 -20.06 -41.84
N ARG A 207 15.11 -19.65 -42.33
CA ARG A 207 13.94 -19.41 -41.48
C ARG A 207 13.44 -20.70 -40.83
N ASP A 208 13.31 -21.77 -41.64
CA ASP A 208 12.85 -23.07 -41.15
C ASP A 208 13.89 -23.80 -40.30
N ILE A 209 15.18 -23.59 -40.55
CA ILE A 209 16.26 -24.04 -39.67
C ILE A 209 16.08 -23.42 -38.26
N GLY A 210 15.91 -22.07 -38.20
CA GLY A 210 15.70 -21.39 -36.91
C GLY A 210 14.43 -21.85 -36.17
N ARG A 211 13.36 -22.18 -36.91
CA ARG A 211 12.12 -22.75 -36.32
C ARG A 211 12.36 -24.13 -35.74
N THR A 212 13.10 -25.00 -36.42
CA THR A 212 13.42 -26.33 -35.94
C THR A 212 14.30 -26.28 -34.69
N LEU A 213 15.35 -25.45 -34.71
CA LEU A 213 16.21 -25.23 -33.54
C LEU A 213 15.42 -24.72 -32.33
N ASN A 214 14.52 -23.75 -32.52
CA ASN A 214 13.67 -23.30 -31.41
C ASN A 214 12.88 -24.46 -30.76
N ASN A 215 12.27 -25.31 -31.59
CA ASN A 215 11.49 -26.44 -31.08
C ASN A 215 12.38 -27.54 -30.47
N MET A 216 13.55 -27.80 -31.03
CA MET A 216 14.55 -28.69 -30.42
C MET A 216 15.01 -28.16 -29.05
N GLY A 217 15.27 -26.86 -28.96
CA GLY A 217 15.60 -26.21 -27.69
C GLY A 217 14.51 -26.41 -26.63
N ALA A 218 13.24 -26.28 -27.02
CA ALA A 218 12.11 -26.55 -26.15
C ALA A 218 12.03 -28.02 -25.70
N VAL A 219 12.40 -28.97 -26.58
CA VAL A 219 12.45 -30.39 -26.21
C VAL A 219 13.57 -30.66 -25.19
N TYR A 220 14.77 -30.09 -25.40
CA TYR A 220 15.88 -30.22 -24.43
C TYR A 220 15.55 -29.54 -23.09
N PHE A 221 14.85 -28.40 -23.13
CA PHE A 221 14.33 -27.76 -21.92
C PHE A 221 13.40 -28.70 -21.14
N ASN A 222 12.42 -29.33 -21.81
CA ASN A 222 11.50 -30.28 -21.20
C ASN A 222 12.19 -31.54 -20.67
N LEU A 223 13.34 -31.93 -21.24
CA LEU A 223 14.19 -33.00 -20.76
C LEU A 223 15.06 -32.60 -19.54
N GLY A 224 15.00 -31.31 -19.13
CA GLY A 224 15.85 -30.78 -18.07
C GLY A 224 17.31 -30.57 -18.47
N ASN A 225 17.64 -30.73 -19.76
CA ASN A 225 18.99 -30.49 -20.28
C ASN A 225 19.14 -28.99 -20.69
N TYR A 226 19.20 -28.14 -19.67
CA TYR A 226 19.20 -26.69 -19.83
C TYR A 226 20.42 -26.17 -20.59
N ASP A 227 21.62 -26.76 -20.39
CA ASP A 227 22.83 -26.35 -21.11
C ASP A 227 22.67 -26.55 -22.61
N ARG A 228 22.17 -27.71 -23.02
CA ARG A 228 21.96 -28.01 -24.43
C ARG A 228 20.82 -27.20 -25.03
N ALA A 229 19.75 -26.93 -24.27
CA ALA A 229 18.66 -26.05 -24.67
C ALA A 229 19.19 -24.63 -24.95
N LEU A 230 20.06 -24.10 -24.07
CA LEU A 230 20.65 -22.78 -24.20
C LEU A 230 21.52 -22.66 -25.46
N GLU A 231 22.41 -23.64 -25.71
CA GLU A 231 23.23 -23.67 -26.92
C GLU A 231 22.36 -23.60 -28.19
N ILE A 232 21.31 -24.42 -28.26
CA ILE A 232 20.42 -24.49 -29.42
C ILE A 232 19.61 -23.23 -29.58
N TYR A 233 19.08 -22.65 -28.48
CA TYR A 233 18.38 -21.36 -28.55
C TYR A 233 19.28 -20.22 -29.01
N GLN A 234 20.54 -20.20 -28.59
CA GLN A 234 21.52 -19.20 -29.04
C GLN A 234 21.82 -19.34 -30.55
N GLU A 235 21.95 -20.58 -31.07
CA GLU A 235 22.11 -20.83 -32.50
C GLU A 235 20.88 -20.34 -33.29
N ALA A 236 19.68 -20.65 -32.81
CA ALA A 236 18.42 -20.19 -33.36
C ALA A 236 18.32 -18.64 -33.38
N LEU A 237 18.69 -18.00 -32.24
CA LEU A 237 18.69 -16.54 -32.07
C LEU A 237 19.64 -15.86 -33.08
N ALA A 238 20.83 -16.41 -33.28
CA ALA A 238 21.77 -15.89 -34.27
C ALA A 238 21.17 -15.92 -35.70
N ILE A 239 20.46 -16.99 -36.03
CA ILE A 239 19.78 -17.13 -37.32
C ILE A 239 18.65 -16.12 -37.46
N ARG A 240 17.79 -15.92 -36.41
CA ARG A 240 16.69 -14.96 -36.46
C ARG A 240 17.20 -13.53 -36.61
N ARG A 241 18.30 -13.18 -35.96
CA ARG A 241 18.97 -11.88 -36.09
C ARG A 241 19.52 -11.68 -37.54
N GLU A 242 20.17 -12.72 -38.09
CA GLU A 242 20.72 -12.69 -39.45
C GLU A 242 19.64 -12.42 -40.50
N ILE A 243 18.47 -13.06 -40.39
CA ILE A 243 17.38 -12.91 -41.38
C ILE A 243 16.43 -11.75 -41.04
N GLY A 244 16.67 -11.00 -39.95
CA GLY A 244 15.84 -9.84 -39.55
C GLY A 244 14.46 -10.21 -38.98
N ASP A 245 14.26 -11.45 -38.54
CA ASP A 245 12.99 -11.93 -37.98
C ASP A 245 12.85 -11.48 -36.51
N ARG A 246 12.38 -10.25 -36.32
CA ARG A 246 12.25 -9.64 -35.00
C ARG A 246 11.27 -10.37 -34.09
N ALA A 247 10.14 -10.84 -34.59
CA ALA A 247 9.18 -11.63 -33.81
C ALA A 247 9.78 -12.96 -33.34
N GLY A 248 10.51 -13.65 -34.24
CA GLY A 248 11.24 -14.88 -33.90
C GLY A 248 12.38 -14.62 -32.89
N GLU A 249 13.08 -13.48 -33.04
CA GLU A 249 14.10 -13.04 -32.07
C GLU A 249 13.52 -12.84 -30.67
N ALA A 250 12.44 -12.06 -30.52
CA ALA A 250 11.79 -11.81 -29.24
C ALA A 250 11.31 -13.10 -28.56
N ARG A 251 10.75 -14.03 -29.34
CA ARG A 251 10.31 -15.34 -28.83
C ARG A 251 11.46 -16.17 -28.27
N LEU A 252 12.60 -16.17 -28.94
CA LEU A 252 13.81 -16.90 -28.47
C LEU A 252 14.41 -16.24 -27.25
N LEU A 253 14.46 -14.91 -27.18
CA LEU A 253 14.89 -14.17 -26.00
C LEU A 253 14.01 -14.52 -24.79
N ASN A 254 12.70 -14.57 -25.00
CA ASN A 254 11.75 -15.01 -23.99
C ASN A 254 12.00 -16.47 -23.53
N ASN A 255 12.24 -17.40 -24.46
CA ASN A 255 12.54 -18.80 -24.11
C ASN A 255 13.86 -18.94 -23.32
N ILE A 256 14.87 -18.17 -23.69
CA ILE A 256 16.15 -18.12 -22.94
C ILE A 256 15.92 -17.52 -21.54
N ALA A 257 15.09 -16.47 -21.41
CA ALA A 257 14.75 -15.89 -20.12
C ALA A 257 14.05 -16.91 -19.21
N PHE A 258 13.08 -17.68 -19.73
CA PHE A 258 12.46 -18.77 -18.98
C PHE A 258 13.44 -19.83 -18.56
N LEU A 259 14.42 -20.18 -19.41
CA LEU A 259 15.46 -21.16 -19.08
C LEU A 259 16.28 -20.68 -17.87
N TYR A 260 16.71 -19.42 -17.85
CA TYR A 260 17.44 -18.86 -16.72
C TYR A 260 16.57 -18.80 -15.43
N ARG A 261 15.27 -18.49 -15.58
CA ARG A 261 14.33 -18.53 -14.44
C ARG A 261 14.24 -19.93 -13.82
N GLU A 262 14.14 -20.97 -14.64
CA GLU A 262 14.13 -22.38 -14.15
C GLU A 262 15.43 -22.80 -13.47
N GLN A 263 16.56 -22.21 -13.87
CA GLN A 263 17.85 -22.41 -13.20
C GLN A 263 18.01 -21.58 -11.91
N GLY A 264 17.05 -20.68 -11.60
CA GLY A 264 17.12 -19.77 -10.47
C GLY A 264 18.05 -18.56 -10.70
N GLU A 265 18.42 -18.30 -11.96
CA GLU A 265 19.28 -17.18 -12.36
C GLU A 265 18.44 -15.96 -12.74
N ASP A 266 17.60 -15.48 -11.80
CA ASP A 266 16.60 -14.44 -12.03
C ASP A 266 17.15 -13.16 -12.68
N SER A 267 18.37 -12.74 -12.31
CA SER A 267 19.00 -11.55 -12.88
C SER A 267 19.28 -11.70 -14.38
N GLN A 268 19.65 -12.92 -14.82
CA GLN A 268 19.82 -13.20 -16.24
C GLN A 268 18.47 -13.30 -16.96
N ALA A 269 17.49 -13.93 -16.31
CA ALA A 269 16.13 -14.00 -16.83
C ALA A 269 15.57 -12.60 -17.11
N LEU A 270 15.65 -11.68 -16.14
CA LEU A 270 15.20 -10.29 -16.30
C LEU A 270 15.89 -9.59 -17.48
N LYS A 271 17.20 -9.75 -17.61
CA LYS A 271 17.95 -9.15 -18.73
C LYS A 271 17.42 -9.60 -20.08
N PHE A 272 17.17 -10.91 -20.25
CA PHE A 272 16.66 -11.44 -21.52
C PHE A 272 15.19 -11.06 -21.77
N PHE A 273 14.38 -10.94 -20.72
CA PHE A 273 13.04 -10.37 -20.83
C PHE A 273 13.07 -8.90 -21.27
N GLU A 274 13.98 -8.07 -20.74
CA GLU A 274 14.16 -6.68 -21.16
C GLU A 274 14.58 -6.57 -22.63
N GLU A 275 15.50 -7.44 -23.11
CA GLU A 275 15.87 -7.51 -24.53
C GLU A 275 14.67 -7.92 -25.41
N ALA A 276 13.84 -8.87 -24.95
CA ALA A 276 12.62 -9.28 -25.63
C ALA A 276 11.60 -8.14 -25.72
N ILE A 277 11.37 -7.42 -24.61
CA ILE A 277 10.50 -6.24 -24.55
C ILE A 277 10.94 -5.19 -25.58
N SER A 278 12.22 -4.79 -25.56
CA SER A 278 12.74 -3.80 -26.50
C SER A 278 12.54 -4.23 -27.96
N THR A 279 12.64 -5.54 -28.24
CA THR A 279 12.41 -6.07 -29.59
C THR A 279 10.93 -6.00 -29.98
N LEU A 280 10.02 -6.32 -29.04
CA LEU A 280 8.57 -6.32 -29.25
C LEU A 280 7.99 -4.91 -29.37
N GLU A 281 8.49 -3.94 -28.61
CA GLU A 281 8.11 -2.53 -28.72
C GLU A 281 8.41 -1.99 -30.14
N ASN A 282 9.56 -2.38 -30.71
CA ASN A 282 9.94 -1.98 -32.08
C ASN A 282 9.02 -2.52 -33.17
N ILE A 283 8.27 -3.59 -32.91
CA ILE A 283 7.32 -4.19 -33.87
C ILE A 283 5.86 -4.01 -33.44
N ALA A 284 5.62 -3.30 -32.32
CA ALA A 284 4.30 -3.03 -31.73
C ALA A 284 3.48 -4.32 -31.45
N ASP A 285 4.16 -5.40 -30.99
CA ASP A 285 3.48 -6.64 -30.58
C ASP A 285 3.03 -6.55 -29.11
N ASN A 286 1.94 -5.78 -28.92
CA ASN A 286 1.41 -5.51 -27.58
C ASN A 286 0.89 -6.77 -26.87
N GLN A 287 0.41 -7.77 -27.64
CA GLN A 287 -0.03 -9.03 -27.06
C GLN A 287 1.14 -9.80 -26.40
N ALA A 288 2.28 -9.88 -27.08
CA ALA A 288 3.47 -10.52 -26.51
C ALA A 288 4.05 -9.70 -25.34
N LEU A 289 4.03 -8.37 -25.42
CA LEU A 289 4.45 -7.46 -24.35
C LEU A 289 3.66 -7.71 -23.08
N GLY A 290 2.34 -7.77 -23.14
CA GLY A 290 1.47 -8.02 -21.99
C GLY A 290 1.83 -9.33 -21.26
N ARG A 291 2.11 -10.38 -22.01
CA ARG A 291 2.50 -11.69 -21.43
C ARG A 291 3.86 -11.63 -20.74
N ILE A 292 4.86 -11.00 -21.33
CA ILE A 292 6.19 -10.88 -20.73
C ILE A 292 6.14 -10.03 -19.45
N TYR A 293 5.42 -8.90 -19.46
CA TYR A 293 5.26 -8.08 -18.27
C TYR A 293 4.57 -8.82 -17.12
N ASN A 294 3.58 -9.68 -17.39
CA ASN A 294 2.97 -10.54 -16.37
C ASN A 294 4.00 -11.49 -15.74
N VAL A 295 4.85 -12.12 -16.56
CA VAL A 295 5.91 -13.04 -16.05
C VAL A 295 6.94 -12.29 -15.21
N ILE A 296 7.36 -11.10 -15.64
CA ILE A 296 8.27 -10.24 -14.86
C ILE A 296 7.64 -9.84 -13.52
N ALA A 297 6.35 -9.50 -13.53
CA ALA A 297 5.63 -9.15 -12.32
C ALA A 297 5.58 -10.31 -11.32
N GLU A 298 5.30 -11.53 -11.79
CA GLU A 298 5.38 -12.74 -10.95
C GLU A 298 6.77 -12.94 -10.35
N LEU A 299 7.82 -12.75 -11.16
CA LEU A 299 9.20 -12.89 -10.70
C LEU A 299 9.55 -11.86 -9.61
N TYR A 300 9.09 -10.60 -9.76
CA TYR A 300 9.25 -9.60 -8.71
C TYR A 300 8.43 -9.91 -7.43
N GLN A 301 7.28 -10.56 -7.55
CA GLN A 301 6.55 -11.04 -6.38
C GLN A 301 7.32 -12.13 -5.63
N GLU A 302 7.88 -13.11 -6.36
CA GLU A 302 8.72 -14.17 -5.78
C GLU A 302 9.95 -13.60 -5.04
N GLN A 303 10.53 -12.51 -5.59
CA GLN A 303 11.65 -11.78 -5.00
C GLN A 303 11.25 -10.84 -3.85
N LYS A 304 9.95 -10.78 -3.48
CA LYS A 304 9.42 -9.87 -2.47
C LYS A 304 9.66 -8.38 -2.78
N GLN A 305 9.55 -8.01 -4.05
CA GLN A 305 9.65 -6.63 -4.56
C GLN A 305 8.26 -6.15 -5.03
N PRO A 306 7.30 -5.88 -4.12
CA PRO A 306 5.90 -5.63 -4.50
C PRO A 306 5.71 -4.39 -5.36
N ALA A 307 6.51 -3.33 -5.15
CA ALA A 307 6.40 -2.11 -5.94
C ALA A 307 6.76 -2.34 -7.42
N LYS A 308 7.82 -3.13 -7.69
CA LYS A 308 8.20 -3.46 -9.07
C LYS A 308 7.22 -4.44 -9.71
N ALA A 309 6.68 -5.39 -8.94
CA ALA A 309 5.65 -6.29 -9.41
C ALA A 309 4.42 -5.51 -9.86
N LEU A 310 3.98 -4.54 -9.05
CA LEU A 310 2.84 -3.69 -9.36
C LEU A 310 3.06 -2.91 -10.68
N GLU A 311 4.21 -2.24 -10.83
CA GLU A 311 4.57 -1.51 -12.05
C GLU A 311 4.53 -2.42 -13.30
N ALA A 312 5.04 -3.65 -13.17
CA ALA A 312 5.04 -4.60 -14.27
C ALA A 312 3.61 -5.07 -14.62
N TYR A 313 2.72 -5.29 -13.64
CA TYR A 313 1.32 -5.61 -13.90
C TYR A 313 0.56 -4.44 -14.54
N GLU A 314 0.84 -3.19 -14.15
CA GLU A 314 0.26 -2.02 -14.80
C GLU A 314 0.65 -1.94 -16.29
N LYS A 315 1.92 -2.22 -16.60
CA LYS A 315 2.40 -2.30 -18.01
C LYS A 315 1.75 -3.46 -18.77
N ALA A 316 1.58 -4.61 -18.10
CA ALA A 316 0.90 -5.76 -18.69
C ALA A 316 -0.55 -5.44 -19.05
N PHE A 317 -1.27 -4.77 -18.15
CA PHE A 317 -2.65 -4.36 -18.40
C PHE A 317 -2.76 -3.35 -19.54
N GLN A 318 -1.88 -2.35 -19.58
CA GLN A 318 -1.88 -1.38 -20.67
C GLN A 318 -1.58 -2.03 -22.02
N ALA A 319 -0.61 -2.92 -22.09
CA ALA A 319 -0.31 -3.67 -23.31
C ALA A 319 -1.49 -4.56 -23.77
N ALA A 320 -2.21 -5.16 -22.81
CA ALA A 320 -3.40 -5.95 -23.11
C ALA A 320 -4.58 -5.10 -23.60
N LEU A 321 -4.72 -3.86 -23.11
CA LEU A 321 -5.68 -2.89 -23.63
C LEU A 321 -5.36 -2.50 -25.07
N ASP A 322 -4.11 -2.18 -25.36
CA ASP A 322 -3.64 -1.76 -26.68
C ASP A 322 -3.74 -2.91 -27.72
N ALA A 323 -3.70 -4.15 -27.24
CA ALA A 323 -3.85 -5.36 -28.06
C ALA A 323 -5.33 -5.79 -28.23
N GLU A 324 -6.27 -5.15 -27.55
CA GLU A 324 -7.67 -5.59 -27.44
C GLU A 324 -7.80 -7.07 -26.98
N ASP A 325 -6.80 -7.54 -26.21
CA ASP A 325 -6.74 -8.92 -25.71
C ASP A 325 -7.49 -9.02 -24.37
N THR A 326 -8.80 -9.30 -24.44
CA THR A 326 -9.67 -9.42 -23.26
C THR A 326 -9.17 -10.46 -22.24
N THR A 327 -8.58 -11.57 -22.72
CA THR A 327 -8.04 -12.61 -21.83
C THR A 327 -6.82 -12.11 -21.07
N ALA A 328 -5.92 -11.38 -21.73
CA ALA A 328 -4.77 -10.78 -21.09
C ALA A 328 -5.18 -9.64 -20.14
N GLN A 329 -6.20 -8.85 -20.49
CA GLN A 329 -6.76 -7.82 -19.62
C GLN A 329 -7.27 -8.39 -18.30
N ILE A 330 -8.07 -9.46 -18.35
CA ILE A 330 -8.58 -10.13 -17.14
C ILE A 330 -7.43 -10.63 -16.28
N SER A 331 -6.48 -11.34 -16.89
CA SER A 331 -5.33 -11.89 -16.17
C SER A 331 -4.54 -10.80 -15.44
N ALA A 332 -4.28 -9.68 -16.13
CA ALA A 332 -3.60 -8.55 -15.52
C ALA A 332 -4.43 -7.90 -14.40
N LEU A 333 -5.75 -7.74 -14.58
CA LEU A 333 -6.65 -7.17 -13.57
C LEU A 333 -6.75 -8.03 -12.32
N ASP A 334 -6.81 -9.36 -12.45
CA ASP A 334 -6.81 -10.29 -11.32
C ASP A 334 -5.54 -10.11 -10.47
N TYR A 335 -4.38 -10.02 -11.12
CA TYR A 335 -3.11 -9.79 -10.43
C TYR A 335 -3.00 -8.39 -9.84
N LEU A 336 -3.43 -7.36 -10.58
CA LEU A 336 -3.44 -5.97 -10.10
C LEU A 336 -4.33 -5.82 -8.87
N ALA A 337 -5.54 -6.38 -8.90
CA ALA A 337 -6.47 -6.33 -7.78
C ALA A 337 -5.86 -6.94 -6.51
N ASP A 338 -5.20 -8.11 -6.63
CA ASP A 338 -4.53 -8.76 -5.53
C ASP A 338 -3.27 -8.01 -5.07
N ALA A 339 -2.49 -7.45 -6.00
CA ALA A 339 -1.30 -6.67 -5.70
C ALA A 339 -1.64 -5.35 -4.99
N TYR A 340 -2.62 -4.60 -5.47
CA TYR A 340 -3.12 -3.40 -4.80
C TYR A 340 -3.71 -3.71 -3.42
N TYR A 341 -4.48 -4.81 -3.31
CA TYR A 341 -5.00 -5.26 -2.02
C TYR A 341 -3.88 -5.55 -1.01
N LYS A 342 -2.86 -6.32 -1.40
CA LYS A 342 -1.70 -6.64 -0.55
C LYS A 342 -0.84 -5.42 -0.22
N GLY A 343 -0.76 -4.48 -1.15
CA GLY A 343 -0.07 -3.20 -0.98
C GLY A 343 -0.84 -2.18 -0.14
N GLY A 344 -2.11 -2.45 0.21
CA GLY A 344 -2.96 -1.56 1.00
C GLY A 344 -3.67 -0.46 0.21
N ASP A 345 -3.50 -0.38 -1.12
CA ASP A 345 -4.25 0.55 -1.98
C ASP A 345 -5.64 -0.02 -2.31
N LEU A 346 -6.53 0.07 -1.32
CA LEU A 346 -7.87 -0.51 -1.42
C LEU A 346 -8.75 0.16 -2.50
N VAL A 347 -8.47 1.42 -2.85
CA VAL A 347 -9.24 2.15 -3.86
C VAL A 347 -8.93 1.59 -5.25
N LYS A 348 -7.64 1.42 -5.58
CA LYS A 348 -7.22 0.81 -6.83
C LYS A 348 -7.57 -0.68 -6.90
N ALA A 349 -7.47 -1.41 -5.79
CA ALA A 349 -7.91 -2.79 -5.72
C ALA A 349 -9.40 -2.94 -6.09
N LYS A 350 -10.25 -2.06 -5.55
CA LYS A 350 -11.67 -2.00 -5.88
C LYS A 350 -11.90 -1.79 -7.39
N ASP A 351 -11.27 -0.75 -7.98
CA ASP A 351 -11.41 -0.45 -9.41
C ASP A 351 -10.99 -1.64 -10.31
N ALA A 352 -9.88 -2.28 -9.97
CA ALA A 352 -9.40 -3.46 -10.71
C ALA A 352 -10.40 -4.64 -10.62
N TYR A 353 -10.94 -4.92 -9.42
CA TYR A 353 -11.95 -5.96 -9.26
C TYR A 353 -13.26 -5.62 -9.98
N GLU A 354 -13.73 -4.36 -9.95
CA GLU A 354 -14.94 -3.94 -10.65
C GLU A 354 -14.82 -4.10 -12.17
N ARG A 355 -13.65 -3.76 -12.73
CA ARG A 355 -13.36 -3.97 -14.17
C ARG A 355 -13.29 -5.46 -14.54
N ALA A 356 -12.59 -6.26 -13.73
CA ALA A 356 -12.53 -7.70 -13.95
C ALA A 356 -13.91 -8.33 -13.89
N LEU A 357 -14.75 -7.92 -12.93
CA LEU A 357 -16.13 -8.39 -12.78
C LEU A 357 -16.95 -8.15 -14.06
N ALA A 358 -16.89 -6.93 -14.61
CA ALA A 358 -17.62 -6.59 -15.83
C ALA A 358 -17.24 -7.51 -17.00
N ILE A 359 -15.97 -7.83 -17.16
CA ILE A 359 -15.49 -8.70 -18.23
C ILE A 359 -15.92 -10.15 -17.99
N TYR A 360 -15.82 -10.67 -16.76
CA TYR A 360 -16.25 -12.04 -16.46
C TYR A 360 -17.78 -12.23 -16.64
N GLN A 361 -18.58 -11.19 -16.36
CA GLN A 361 -20.02 -11.18 -16.64
C GLN A 361 -20.31 -11.23 -18.14
N GLU A 362 -19.56 -10.50 -18.97
CA GLU A 362 -19.70 -10.57 -20.44
C GLU A 362 -19.30 -11.94 -21.00
N LEU A 363 -18.33 -12.60 -20.37
CA LEU A 363 -17.88 -13.94 -20.78
C LEU A 363 -18.75 -15.08 -20.21
N GLU A 364 -19.73 -14.78 -19.35
CA GLU A 364 -20.56 -15.74 -18.62
C GLU A 364 -19.73 -16.77 -17.80
N ASP A 365 -18.51 -16.37 -17.35
CA ASP A 365 -17.65 -17.21 -16.52
C ASP A 365 -18.04 -17.10 -15.05
N ARG A 366 -19.07 -17.87 -14.68
CA ARG A 366 -19.66 -17.87 -13.33
C ARG A 366 -18.65 -18.18 -12.21
N PRO A 367 -17.78 -19.22 -12.32
CA PRO A 367 -16.78 -19.49 -11.28
C PRO A 367 -15.83 -18.33 -11.03
N ALA A 368 -15.31 -17.68 -12.09
CA ALA A 368 -14.45 -16.53 -11.99
C ALA A 368 -15.19 -15.31 -11.42
N GLU A 369 -16.42 -15.05 -11.87
CA GLU A 369 -17.31 -14.03 -11.30
C GLU A 369 -17.44 -14.19 -9.78
N GLY A 370 -17.75 -15.40 -9.30
CA GLY A 370 -17.88 -15.68 -7.87
C GLY A 370 -16.60 -15.42 -7.06
N LYS A 371 -15.43 -15.71 -7.65
CA LYS A 371 -14.13 -15.42 -7.04
C LYS A 371 -13.90 -13.91 -6.91
N ILE A 372 -14.14 -13.15 -7.99
CA ILE A 372 -13.97 -11.69 -8.02
C ILE A 372 -14.94 -11.00 -7.08
N LEU A 373 -16.20 -11.39 -7.04
CA LEU A 373 -17.19 -10.87 -6.09
C LEU A 373 -16.76 -11.10 -4.63
N SER A 374 -16.13 -12.24 -4.32
CA SER A 374 -15.59 -12.50 -2.98
C SER A 374 -14.41 -11.55 -2.65
N GLY A 375 -13.52 -11.28 -3.61
CA GLY A 375 -12.43 -10.30 -3.47
C GLY A 375 -12.96 -8.88 -3.27
N LEU A 376 -13.94 -8.48 -4.09
CA LEU A 376 -14.57 -7.16 -4.01
C LEU A 376 -15.27 -6.95 -2.67
N GLY A 377 -16.02 -7.94 -2.20
CA GLY A 377 -16.65 -7.89 -0.89
C GLY A 377 -15.65 -7.73 0.25
N LYS A 378 -14.49 -8.39 0.17
CA LYS A 378 -13.40 -8.23 1.14
C LYS A 378 -12.82 -6.80 1.12
N VAL A 379 -12.62 -6.23 -0.06
CA VAL A 379 -12.13 -4.85 -0.20
C VAL A 379 -13.11 -3.84 0.35
N TYR A 380 -14.43 -3.97 0.06
CA TYR A 380 -15.45 -3.10 0.61
C TYR A 380 -15.54 -3.19 2.14
N ALA A 381 -15.34 -4.38 2.72
CA ALA A 381 -15.28 -4.55 4.17
C ALA A 381 -14.13 -3.74 4.80
N LEU A 382 -12.96 -3.75 4.16
CA LEU A 382 -11.79 -2.99 4.64
C LEU A 382 -11.92 -1.47 4.40
N LEU A 383 -12.68 -1.05 3.37
CA LEU A 383 -13.05 0.36 3.15
C LEU A 383 -14.11 0.87 4.13
N GLY A 384 -14.64 0.00 5.01
CA GLY A 384 -15.67 0.35 6.01
C GLY A 384 -17.10 0.27 5.49
N ASP A 385 -17.34 -0.08 4.22
CA ASP A 385 -18.69 -0.26 3.67
C ASP A 385 -19.16 -1.72 3.85
N ALA A 386 -19.48 -2.06 5.10
CA ALA A 386 -19.91 -3.41 5.46
C ALA A 386 -21.24 -3.84 4.78
N GLN A 387 -22.08 -2.88 4.38
CA GLN A 387 -23.34 -3.18 3.68
C GLN A 387 -23.07 -3.68 2.25
N LYS A 388 -22.29 -2.95 1.48
CA LYS A 388 -21.88 -3.40 0.13
C LYS A 388 -21.04 -4.67 0.17
N ALA A 389 -20.14 -4.78 1.15
CA ALA A 389 -19.38 -6.00 1.37
C ALA A 389 -20.30 -7.22 1.52
N ARG A 390 -21.35 -7.09 2.33
CA ARG A 390 -22.36 -8.13 2.51
C ARG A 390 -23.09 -8.49 1.20
N GLU A 391 -23.49 -7.49 0.42
CA GLU A 391 -24.19 -7.70 -0.85
C GLU A 391 -23.33 -8.52 -1.82
N PHE A 392 -22.10 -8.10 -2.08
CA PHE A 392 -21.18 -8.80 -2.96
C PHE A 392 -20.83 -10.21 -2.46
N LEU A 393 -20.62 -10.38 -1.16
CA LEU A 393 -20.29 -11.68 -0.59
C LEU A 393 -21.48 -12.67 -0.60
N LEU A 394 -22.72 -12.19 -0.46
CA LEU A 394 -23.90 -13.05 -0.60
C LEU A 394 -24.11 -13.48 -2.05
N GLU A 395 -23.87 -12.58 -3.00
CA GLU A 395 -23.87 -12.92 -4.42
C GLU A 395 -22.76 -13.93 -4.74
N ALA A 396 -21.53 -13.67 -4.30
CA ALA A 396 -20.41 -14.62 -4.39
C ALA A 396 -20.76 -15.99 -3.80
N LEU A 397 -21.41 -16.03 -2.63
CA LEU A 397 -21.81 -17.28 -1.97
C LEU A 397 -22.83 -18.06 -2.81
N SER A 398 -23.75 -17.36 -3.49
CA SER A 398 -24.75 -18.02 -4.34
C SER A 398 -24.12 -18.75 -5.53
N ILE A 399 -23.01 -18.24 -6.03
CA ILE A 399 -22.23 -18.84 -7.12
C ILE A 399 -21.27 -19.91 -6.57
N ASN A 400 -20.47 -19.53 -5.58
CA ASN A 400 -19.35 -20.33 -5.08
C ASN A 400 -19.80 -21.62 -4.38
N ARG A 401 -21.05 -21.69 -3.94
CA ARG A 401 -21.59 -22.88 -3.28
C ARG A 401 -21.68 -24.08 -4.22
N ASP A 402 -22.00 -23.85 -5.47
CA ASP A 402 -22.29 -24.89 -6.46
C ASP A 402 -21.21 -25.03 -7.55
N GLU A 403 -20.44 -23.96 -7.82
CA GLU A 403 -19.58 -23.88 -9.00
C GLU A 403 -18.09 -23.61 -8.69
N ALA A 404 -17.76 -23.17 -7.45
CA ALA A 404 -16.39 -22.78 -7.13
C ALA A 404 -15.54 -23.90 -6.51
N GLU A 405 -14.23 -23.72 -6.55
CA GLU A 405 -13.28 -24.51 -5.78
C GLU A 405 -13.55 -24.37 -4.27
N PRO A 406 -13.39 -25.44 -3.47
CA PRO A 406 -13.67 -25.40 -2.03
C PRO A 406 -12.94 -24.29 -1.27
N ALA A 407 -11.72 -23.92 -1.69
CA ALA A 407 -10.96 -22.83 -1.09
C ALA A 407 -11.63 -21.46 -1.26
N VAL A 408 -12.22 -21.19 -2.42
CA VAL A 408 -12.96 -19.96 -2.71
C VAL A 408 -14.22 -19.87 -1.86
N LEU A 409 -14.97 -20.96 -1.73
CA LEU A 409 -16.14 -21.04 -0.85
C LEU A 409 -15.76 -20.77 0.61
N VAL A 410 -14.69 -21.37 1.10
CA VAL A 410 -14.18 -21.14 2.47
C VAL A 410 -13.82 -19.67 2.68
N SER A 411 -13.11 -19.06 1.73
CA SER A 411 -12.77 -17.64 1.80
C SER A 411 -14.03 -16.77 1.86
N THR A 412 -15.02 -17.02 1.00
CA THR A 412 -16.29 -16.29 0.96
C THR A 412 -17.04 -16.40 2.30
N LEU A 413 -17.13 -17.62 2.88
CA LEU A 413 -17.78 -17.85 4.16
C LEU A 413 -17.05 -17.14 5.32
N ASN A 414 -15.72 -17.16 5.35
CA ASN A 414 -14.94 -16.43 6.36
C ASN A 414 -15.12 -14.92 6.23
N ASN A 415 -15.09 -14.38 5.01
CA ASN A 415 -15.33 -12.97 4.76
C ASN A 415 -16.74 -12.52 5.18
N LEU A 416 -17.76 -13.34 4.90
CA LEU A 416 -19.13 -13.11 5.42
C LEU A 416 -19.15 -13.10 6.94
N GLY A 417 -18.46 -14.04 7.59
CA GLY A 417 -18.35 -14.08 9.04
C GLY A 417 -17.77 -12.77 9.63
N ILE A 418 -16.70 -12.28 9.03
CA ILE A 418 -16.05 -11.00 9.41
C ILE A 418 -17.02 -9.82 9.20
N VAL A 419 -17.69 -9.74 8.05
CA VAL A 419 -18.63 -8.66 7.72
C VAL A 419 -19.84 -8.66 8.66
N TYR A 420 -20.42 -9.82 8.95
CA TYR A 420 -21.52 -9.89 9.92
C TYR A 420 -21.07 -9.51 11.35
N ASN A 421 -19.84 -9.82 11.74
CA ASN A 421 -19.29 -9.34 13.00
C ASN A 421 -19.18 -7.80 13.00
N SER A 422 -18.70 -7.18 11.92
CA SER A 422 -18.60 -5.72 11.82
C SER A 422 -19.97 -5.02 11.77
N LEU A 423 -21.01 -5.70 11.29
CA LEU A 423 -22.40 -5.22 11.31
C LEU A 423 -23.11 -5.40 12.67
N GLY A 424 -22.44 -5.99 13.66
CA GLY A 424 -23.02 -6.31 14.97
C GLY A 424 -23.93 -7.55 14.96
N GLU A 425 -24.00 -8.27 13.85
CA GLU A 425 -24.80 -9.48 13.67
C GLU A 425 -24.01 -10.75 14.08
N TYR A 426 -23.43 -10.74 15.27
CA TYR A 426 -22.43 -11.70 15.75
C TYR A 426 -22.86 -13.17 15.65
N SER A 427 -24.14 -13.46 15.89
CA SER A 427 -24.66 -14.83 15.77
C SER A 427 -24.58 -15.38 14.34
N LEU A 428 -24.82 -14.52 13.34
CA LEU A 428 -24.67 -14.89 11.94
C LEU A 428 -23.17 -15.02 11.58
N GLY A 429 -22.34 -14.10 12.04
CA GLY A 429 -20.88 -14.19 11.89
C GLY A 429 -20.31 -15.51 12.38
N LEU A 430 -20.69 -15.92 13.61
CA LEU A 430 -20.34 -17.22 14.19
C LEU A 430 -20.80 -18.40 13.33
N ASN A 431 -22.01 -18.32 12.76
CA ASN A 431 -22.54 -19.38 11.91
C ASN A 431 -21.75 -19.53 10.60
N TYR A 432 -21.38 -18.42 9.95
CA TYR A 432 -20.58 -18.45 8.72
C TYR A 432 -19.17 -18.99 8.96
N HIS A 433 -18.49 -18.59 10.05
CA HIS A 433 -17.20 -19.16 10.42
C HIS A 433 -17.27 -20.65 10.73
N LYS A 434 -18.37 -21.13 11.37
CA LYS A 434 -18.60 -22.57 11.58
C LYS A 434 -18.79 -23.33 10.26
N GLN A 435 -19.52 -22.75 9.30
CA GLN A 435 -19.65 -23.33 7.97
C GLN A 435 -18.29 -23.41 7.27
N ALA A 436 -17.46 -22.36 7.34
CA ALA A 436 -16.11 -22.38 6.80
C ALA A 436 -15.27 -23.50 7.42
N LEU A 437 -15.28 -23.65 8.76
CA LEU A 437 -14.58 -24.73 9.45
C LEU A 437 -15.05 -26.11 9.03
N SER A 438 -16.35 -26.29 8.74
CA SER A 438 -16.87 -27.58 8.28
C SER A 438 -16.34 -27.97 6.89
N GLN A 439 -16.15 -27.00 6.00
CA GLN A 439 -15.55 -27.21 4.68
C GLN A 439 -14.04 -27.49 4.77
N LEU A 440 -13.37 -26.85 5.73
CA LEU A 440 -11.94 -26.99 5.96
C LEU A 440 -11.50 -28.38 6.47
N GLN A 441 -12.44 -29.23 6.91
CA GLN A 441 -12.11 -30.59 7.33
C GLN A 441 -11.49 -31.44 6.21
N SER A 442 -11.79 -31.12 4.96
CA SER A 442 -11.25 -31.78 3.76
C SER A 442 -10.04 -31.06 3.14
N LEU A 443 -9.70 -29.89 3.64
CA LEU A 443 -8.64 -29.03 3.12
C LEU A 443 -7.56 -28.84 4.20
N ASP A 444 -6.29 -29.02 3.86
CA ASP A 444 -5.18 -28.75 4.80
C ASP A 444 -4.78 -27.24 4.74
N ASP A 445 -5.78 -26.37 4.93
CA ASP A 445 -5.56 -24.90 4.95
C ASP A 445 -5.58 -24.37 6.38
N LYS A 446 -4.41 -24.40 7.03
CA LYS A 446 -4.22 -23.91 8.40
C LYS A 446 -4.48 -22.42 8.54
N ALA A 447 -4.22 -21.62 7.49
CA ALA A 447 -4.43 -20.18 7.52
C ALA A 447 -5.94 -19.85 7.57
N ALA A 448 -6.73 -20.46 6.69
CA ALA A 448 -8.18 -20.29 6.71
C ALA A 448 -8.82 -20.80 8.02
N VAL A 449 -8.30 -21.89 8.59
CA VAL A 449 -8.71 -22.38 9.92
C VAL A 449 -8.43 -21.35 11.01
N ALA A 450 -7.25 -20.71 11.00
CA ALA A 450 -6.90 -19.68 11.97
C ALA A 450 -7.82 -18.45 11.86
N VAL A 451 -8.12 -18.01 10.64
CA VAL A 451 -9.07 -16.90 10.37
C VAL A 451 -10.45 -17.22 10.93
N ALA A 452 -10.97 -18.43 10.68
CA ALA A 452 -12.28 -18.84 11.17
C ALA A 452 -12.36 -18.85 12.71
N TYR A 453 -11.35 -19.43 13.38
CA TYR A 453 -11.31 -19.43 14.85
C TYR A 453 -11.16 -18.03 15.42
N LYS A 454 -10.29 -17.20 14.84
CA LYS A 454 -10.15 -15.79 15.28
C LYS A 454 -11.46 -15.03 15.11
N GLY A 455 -12.13 -15.14 13.96
CA GLY A 455 -13.42 -14.48 13.70
C GLY A 455 -14.54 -14.97 14.64
N MET A 456 -14.55 -16.27 14.99
CA MET A 456 -15.45 -16.79 16.04
C MET A 456 -15.11 -16.19 17.41
N GLY A 457 -13.83 -16.07 17.74
CA GLY A 457 -13.38 -15.44 18.97
C GLY A 457 -13.83 -13.98 19.05
N ASP A 458 -13.67 -13.22 17.97
CA ASP A 458 -14.09 -11.81 17.87
C ASP A 458 -15.62 -11.69 18.09
N GLY A 459 -16.43 -12.48 17.40
CA GLY A 459 -17.89 -12.50 17.59
C GLY A 459 -18.31 -12.88 19.02
N LEU A 460 -17.63 -13.84 19.65
CA LEU A 460 -17.88 -14.22 21.05
C LEU A 460 -17.45 -13.13 22.03
N TYR A 461 -16.38 -12.41 21.75
CA TYR A 461 -15.94 -11.26 22.54
C TYR A 461 -17.03 -10.18 22.58
N GLU A 462 -17.58 -9.82 21.44
CA GLU A 462 -18.65 -8.83 21.34
C GLU A 462 -19.96 -9.29 22.01
N LEU A 463 -20.22 -10.60 21.99
CA LEU A 463 -21.31 -11.21 22.78
C LEU A 463 -21.00 -11.31 24.28
N ARG A 464 -19.89 -10.74 24.76
CA ARG A 464 -19.39 -10.78 26.15
C ARG A 464 -19.12 -12.20 26.69
N GLN A 465 -18.91 -13.16 25.80
CA GLN A 465 -18.57 -14.56 26.14
C GLN A 465 -17.05 -14.76 26.13
N TYR A 466 -16.34 -13.95 26.93
CA TYR A 466 -14.88 -13.80 26.90
C TYR A 466 -14.10 -15.10 27.09
N SER A 467 -14.55 -15.99 27.98
CA SER A 467 -13.88 -17.30 28.18
C SER A 467 -13.98 -18.20 26.93
N LEU A 468 -15.12 -18.17 26.23
CA LEU A 468 -15.27 -18.90 24.97
C LEU A 468 -14.48 -18.27 23.83
N ALA A 469 -14.36 -16.93 23.81
CA ALA A 469 -13.52 -16.21 22.88
C ALA A 469 -12.06 -16.66 23.03
N LEU A 470 -11.53 -16.73 24.26
CA LEU A 470 -10.17 -17.20 24.56
C LEU A 470 -9.91 -18.63 24.03
N GLY A 471 -10.84 -19.57 24.18
CA GLY A 471 -10.69 -20.92 23.65
C GLY A 471 -10.60 -20.98 22.10
N ASN A 472 -11.32 -20.08 21.42
CA ASN A 472 -11.22 -19.94 19.97
C ASN A 472 -9.89 -19.27 19.57
N TYR A 473 -9.45 -18.24 20.27
CA TYR A 473 -8.16 -17.60 20.02
C TYR A 473 -6.99 -18.56 20.26
N GLU A 474 -7.06 -19.43 21.27
CA GLU A 474 -6.07 -20.50 21.50
C GLU A 474 -5.98 -21.45 20.28
N SER A 475 -7.15 -21.81 19.73
CA SER A 475 -7.22 -22.62 18.52
C SER A 475 -6.62 -21.93 17.29
N ALA A 476 -6.84 -20.63 17.12
CA ALA A 476 -6.22 -19.83 16.09
C ALA A 476 -4.70 -19.71 16.29
N TRP A 477 -4.26 -19.46 17.53
CA TRP A 477 -2.85 -19.33 17.89
C TRP A 477 -2.03 -20.57 17.51
N ALA A 478 -2.54 -21.75 17.81
CA ALA A 478 -1.85 -23.00 17.51
C ALA A 478 -1.53 -23.13 16.01
N ARG A 479 -2.44 -22.68 15.12
CA ARG A 479 -2.26 -22.71 13.67
C ARG A 479 -1.31 -21.63 13.18
N LEU A 480 -1.45 -20.41 13.67
CA LEU A 480 -0.58 -19.28 13.29
C LEU A 480 0.89 -19.51 13.72
N LYS A 481 1.11 -20.14 14.88
CA LYS A 481 2.45 -20.53 15.34
C LYS A 481 3.10 -21.52 14.37
N GLU A 482 2.36 -22.54 13.92
CA GLU A 482 2.86 -23.51 12.93
C GLU A 482 3.21 -22.85 11.59
N LEU A 483 2.42 -21.85 11.17
CA LEU A 483 2.62 -21.08 9.93
C LEU A 483 3.75 -20.06 10.05
N LYS A 484 4.19 -19.71 11.26
CA LYS A 484 5.11 -18.59 11.55
C LYS A 484 4.59 -17.26 11.01
N ASP A 485 3.27 -17.07 11.03
CA ASP A 485 2.61 -15.82 10.62
C ASP A 485 2.64 -14.81 11.77
N SER A 486 3.75 -14.11 11.88
CA SER A 486 4.00 -13.13 12.94
C SER A 486 3.00 -11.96 12.92
N GLN A 487 2.58 -11.51 11.74
CA GLN A 487 1.64 -10.38 11.64
C GLN A 487 0.25 -10.74 12.18
N SER A 488 -0.26 -11.92 11.83
CA SER A 488 -1.55 -12.41 12.36
C SER A 488 -1.48 -12.72 13.85
N LEU A 489 -0.31 -13.18 14.36
CA LEU A 489 -0.08 -13.40 15.78
C LEU A 489 -0.14 -12.10 16.59
N VAL A 490 0.37 -10.98 16.09
CA VAL A 490 0.24 -9.68 16.75
C VAL A 490 -1.23 -9.34 17.00
N ASN A 491 -2.05 -9.40 15.94
CA ASN A 491 -3.48 -9.08 16.03
C ASN A 491 -4.21 -10.03 17.01
N LEU A 492 -3.82 -11.29 17.01
CA LEU A 492 -4.39 -12.29 17.92
C LEU A 492 -4.04 -12.02 19.37
N TYR A 493 -2.77 -11.66 19.67
CA TYR A 493 -2.35 -11.31 21.02
C TYR A 493 -3.09 -10.10 21.58
N ILE A 494 -3.40 -9.11 20.71
CA ILE A 494 -4.24 -7.96 21.09
C ILE A 494 -5.66 -8.43 21.46
N SER A 495 -6.28 -9.30 20.66
CA SER A 495 -7.63 -9.82 20.94
C SER A 495 -7.66 -10.66 22.23
N ILE A 496 -6.62 -11.45 22.49
CA ILE A 496 -6.46 -12.21 23.74
C ILE A 496 -6.32 -11.24 24.93
N GLY A 497 -5.44 -10.22 24.80
CA GLY A 497 -5.24 -9.19 25.82
C GLY A 497 -6.53 -8.50 26.20
N LYS A 498 -7.31 -8.04 25.21
CA LYS A 498 -8.63 -7.43 25.43
C LYS A 498 -9.60 -8.36 26.17
N SER A 499 -9.62 -9.64 25.80
CA SER A 499 -10.52 -10.62 26.45
C SER A 499 -10.13 -10.88 27.91
N LEU A 500 -8.83 -10.94 28.19
CA LEU A 500 -8.29 -11.11 29.53
C LEU A 500 -8.56 -9.88 30.42
N GLU A 501 -8.50 -8.68 29.85
CA GLU A 501 -8.88 -7.43 30.50
C GLU A 501 -10.34 -7.49 30.98
N LYS A 502 -11.26 -7.86 30.07
CA LYS A 502 -12.69 -8.00 30.43
C LYS A 502 -13.00 -9.13 31.44
N LEU A 503 -12.06 -10.05 31.62
CA LEU A 503 -12.09 -11.08 32.65
C LEU A 503 -11.35 -10.68 33.94
N GLU A 504 -10.95 -9.42 34.07
CA GLU A 504 -10.21 -8.85 35.22
C GLU A 504 -8.85 -9.55 35.46
N ARG A 505 -8.24 -10.11 34.39
CA ARG A 505 -6.95 -10.80 34.43
C ARG A 505 -5.83 -9.90 33.94
N ALA A 506 -5.69 -8.73 34.56
CA ALA A 506 -4.83 -7.64 34.10
C ALA A 506 -3.37 -8.07 33.84
N ASN A 507 -2.78 -8.87 34.74
CA ASN A 507 -1.38 -9.31 34.59
C ASN A 507 -1.14 -10.15 33.33
N LEU A 508 -2.07 -11.04 33.00
CA LEU A 508 -2.01 -11.82 31.77
C LEU A 508 -2.22 -10.95 30.55
N ALA A 509 -3.17 -10.02 30.59
CA ALA A 509 -3.41 -9.07 29.53
C ALA A 509 -2.16 -8.22 29.24
N VAL A 510 -1.48 -7.71 30.28
CA VAL A 510 -0.18 -7.02 30.16
C VAL A 510 0.85 -7.89 29.45
N ALA A 511 0.97 -9.18 29.81
CA ALA A 511 1.93 -10.08 29.18
C ALA A 511 1.64 -10.27 27.67
N PHE A 512 0.36 -10.41 27.27
CA PHE A 512 -0.01 -10.55 25.87
C PHE A 512 0.20 -9.27 25.06
N TYR A 513 -0.09 -8.10 25.62
CA TYR A 513 0.20 -6.83 24.94
C TYR A 513 1.71 -6.63 24.76
N LYS A 514 2.53 -6.95 25.78
CA LYS A 514 3.99 -6.94 25.64
C LYS A 514 4.49 -7.89 24.56
N GLN A 515 3.91 -9.08 24.45
CA GLN A 515 4.24 -10.03 23.37
C GLN A 515 3.88 -9.48 21.97
N ALA A 516 2.73 -8.81 21.86
CA ALA A 516 2.34 -8.16 20.62
C ALA A 516 3.33 -7.06 20.20
N LEU A 517 3.79 -6.26 21.16
CA LEU A 517 4.80 -5.21 20.92
C LEU A 517 6.15 -5.79 20.50
N ASN A 518 6.64 -6.83 21.19
CA ASN A 518 7.89 -7.51 20.84
C ASN A 518 7.86 -8.00 19.40
N LEU A 519 6.79 -8.69 19.05
CA LEU A 519 6.67 -9.28 17.72
C LEU A 519 6.58 -8.21 16.63
N LYS A 520 5.94 -7.07 16.91
CA LYS A 520 5.94 -5.91 16.00
C LYS A 520 7.32 -5.31 15.82
N GLN A 521 8.08 -5.19 16.88
CA GLN A 521 9.46 -4.70 16.81
C GLN A 521 10.34 -5.63 15.98
N GLU A 522 10.23 -6.95 16.17
CA GLU A 522 10.93 -7.95 15.35
C GLU A 522 10.58 -7.84 13.84
N LEU A 523 9.34 -7.43 13.53
CA LEU A 523 8.87 -7.23 12.16
C LEU A 523 9.31 -5.90 11.54
N GLY A 524 9.97 -5.01 12.31
CA GLY A 524 10.31 -3.66 11.85
C GLY A 524 9.07 -2.82 11.49
N SER A 525 7.90 -3.19 12.00
CA SER A 525 6.64 -2.50 11.73
C SER A 525 6.44 -1.36 12.73
N PRO A 526 5.87 -0.20 12.32
CA PRO A 526 5.58 0.87 13.27
C PRO A 526 4.68 0.35 14.39
N GLU A 527 4.98 0.75 15.63
CA GLU A 527 4.19 0.32 16.77
C GLU A 527 2.73 0.79 16.66
N ASN A 528 1.86 0.01 17.27
CA ASN A 528 0.44 0.33 17.29
C ASN A 528 0.13 1.14 18.57
N ALA A 529 -0.23 2.41 18.39
CA ALA A 529 -0.63 3.30 19.51
C ALA A 529 -1.71 2.67 20.40
N ILE A 530 -2.61 1.86 19.82
CA ILE A 530 -3.68 1.16 20.58
C ILE A 530 -3.09 0.16 21.57
N ILE A 531 -2.05 -0.59 21.21
CA ILE A 531 -1.42 -1.57 22.13
C ILE A 531 -0.81 -0.86 23.33
N ASN A 532 -0.03 0.20 23.07
CA ASN A 532 0.61 0.97 24.13
C ASN A 532 -0.43 1.64 25.05
N ARG A 533 -1.51 2.19 24.51
CA ARG A 533 -2.59 2.79 25.30
C ARG A 533 -3.31 1.77 26.17
N ASN A 534 -3.66 0.61 25.65
CA ASN A 534 -4.27 -0.47 26.42
C ASN A 534 -3.32 -0.99 27.51
N LEU A 535 -2.03 -1.15 27.18
CA LEU A 535 -1.01 -1.55 28.12
C LEU A 535 -0.85 -0.52 29.27
N ALA A 536 -0.75 0.77 28.93
CA ALA A 536 -0.69 1.84 29.94
C ALA A 536 -1.92 1.82 30.85
N GLY A 537 -3.13 1.73 30.27
CA GLY A 537 -4.38 1.66 31.01
C GLY A 537 -4.43 0.47 32.01
N LEU A 538 -3.97 -0.71 31.60
CA LEU A 538 -3.90 -1.90 32.46
C LEU A 538 -2.85 -1.79 33.56
N LEU A 539 -1.68 -1.23 33.25
CA LEU A 539 -0.64 -0.97 34.24
C LEU A 539 -1.14 0.00 35.29
N LEU A 540 -1.86 1.04 34.88
CA LEU A 540 -2.52 1.98 35.77
C LEU A 540 -3.58 1.29 36.67
N GLN A 541 -4.43 0.45 36.09
CA GLN A 541 -5.42 -0.33 36.87
C GLN A 541 -4.77 -1.27 37.88
N SER A 542 -3.57 -1.74 37.57
CA SER A 542 -2.81 -2.65 38.46
C SER A 542 -1.91 -1.91 39.44
N ASP A 543 -2.05 -0.60 39.60
CA ASP A 543 -1.23 0.31 40.43
C ASP A 543 0.28 0.24 40.14
N ARG A 544 0.64 -0.11 38.91
CA ARG A 544 2.02 -0.21 38.41
C ARG A 544 2.44 1.11 37.75
N LEU A 545 2.43 2.21 38.56
CA LEU A 545 2.55 3.59 38.04
C LEU A 545 3.88 3.86 37.33
N ALA A 546 4.99 3.31 37.86
CA ALA A 546 6.30 3.50 37.23
C ALA A 546 6.38 2.89 35.83
N GLU A 547 5.88 1.68 35.65
CA GLU A 547 5.82 1.02 34.35
C GLU A 547 4.82 1.69 33.40
N ALA A 548 3.73 2.21 33.96
CA ALA A 548 2.78 2.99 33.19
C ALA A 548 3.42 4.26 32.64
N GLN A 549 4.25 4.97 33.42
CA GLN A 549 4.97 6.15 32.98
C GLN A 549 5.95 5.84 31.84
N GLU A 550 6.70 4.73 31.91
CA GLU A 550 7.54 4.27 30.80
C GLU A 550 6.76 4.13 29.50
N VAL A 551 5.57 3.52 29.57
CA VAL A 551 4.70 3.32 28.39
C VAL A 551 4.12 4.65 27.92
N LEU A 552 3.71 5.55 28.84
CA LEU A 552 3.19 6.88 28.50
C LEU A 552 4.25 7.73 27.80
N GLU A 553 5.50 7.73 28.27
CA GLU A 553 6.61 8.41 27.60
C GLU A 553 6.85 7.81 26.21
N THR A 554 6.81 6.49 26.08
CA THR A 554 6.93 5.83 24.78
C THR A 554 5.83 6.29 23.80
N ILE A 555 4.57 6.42 24.28
CA ILE A 555 3.47 6.94 23.46
C ILE A 555 3.83 8.34 22.96
N LYS A 556 4.26 9.23 23.87
CA LYS A 556 4.56 10.64 23.52
C LYS A 556 5.70 10.77 22.51
N VAL A 557 6.82 10.08 22.75
CA VAL A 557 7.97 10.10 21.82
C VAL A 557 7.57 9.58 20.45
N ARG A 558 6.77 8.51 20.36
CA ARG A 558 6.38 7.92 19.08
C ARG A 558 5.30 8.71 18.34
N GLU A 559 4.41 9.39 19.03
CA GLU A 559 3.49 10.35 18.39
C GLU A 559 4.28 11.44 17.66
N LEU A 560 5.36 11.93 18.27
CA LEU A 560 6.28 12.91 17.66
C LEU A 560 7.04 12.31 16.46
N ASP A 561 7.66 11.14 16.62
CA ASP A 561 8.42 10.49 15.54
C ASP A 561 7.53 10.13 14.36
N GLY A 562 6.30 9.67 14.61
CA GLY A 562 5.31 9.33 13.59
C GLY A 562 4.92 10.54 12.74
N TYR A 563 4.70 11.70 13.36
CA TYR A 563 4.43 12.95 12.64
C TYR A 563 5.63 13.39 11.80
N LEU A 564 6.85 13.23 12.34
CA LEU A 564 8.08 13.66 11.68
C LEU A 564 8.59 12.70 10.60
N GLY A 565 7.92 11.56 10.39
CA GLY A 565 8.30 10.55 9.40
C GLY A 565 9.63 9.84 9.72
N LYS A 566 10.04 9.80 11.00
CA LYS A 566 11.25 9.16 11.47
C LYS A 566 10.95 7.74 11.94
N GLU A 567 11.02 6.77 11.03
CA GLU A 567 10.71 5.36 11.33
C GLU A 567 11.78 4.64 12.18
N ASN A 568 13.00 5.18 12.30
CA ASN A 568 14.13 4.54 12.97
C ASN A 568 14.88 5.53 13.89
N ASN A 569 14.35 5.84 15.05
CA ASN A 569 15.07 6.67 16.02
C ASN A 569 15.79 5.80 17.04
N GLU A 570 17.13 5.98 17.16
CA GLU A 570 17.97 5.34 18.19
C GLU A 570 17.57 5.72 19.62
N ASN A 571 16.73 6.74 19.78
CA ASN A 571 16.20 7.23 21.07
C ASN A 571 14.82 6.64 21.42
N ALA A 572 14.30 5.72 20.61
CA ALA A 572 13.08 5.02 21.00
C ALA A 572 13.33 4.26 22.30
N VAL A 573 12.54 4.57 23.32
CA VAL A 573 12.54 3.82 24.58
C VAL A 573 12.25 2.37 24.25
N VAL A 574 13.30 1.56 24.23
CA VAL A 574 13.16 0.11 24.13
C VAL A 574 12.60 -0.31 25.49
N LEU A 575 11.27 -0.52 25.56
CA LEU A 575 10.72 -1.26 26.68
C LEU A 575 11.47 -2.58 26.73
N GLU A 576 12.41 -2.76 27.69
CA GLU A 576 12.98 -4.07 27.97
C GLU A 576 11.83 -4.99 28.35
N MET A 577 11.47 -5.77 27.39
CA MET A 577 10.30 -6.62 27.45
C MET A 577 10.65 -7.85 28.25
N LEU A 578 9.64 -8.43 28.90
CA LEU A 578 9.79 -9.72 29.57
C LEU A 578 10.67 -10.65 28.70
N PRO A 579 11.63 -11.39 29.25
CA PRO A 579 12.44 -12.31 28.48
C PRO A 579 11.54 -13.10 27.54
N ALA A 580 11.96 -13.26 26.28
CA ALA A 580 11.22 -13.99 25.24
C ALA A 580 10.85 -15.44 25.64
N GLU A 581 11.32 -15.87 26.77
CA GLU A 581 11.13 -17.18 27.37
C GLU A 581 9.94 -17.28 28.36
N THR A 582 9.08 -16.26 28.48
CA THR A 582 7.83 -16.49 29.23
C THR A 582 7.02 -17.48 28.41
N LYS A 583 7.20 -18.75 28.71
CA LYS A 583 6.57 -19.93 28.09
C LYS A 583 5.07 -19.95 28.40
N ILE A 584 4.37 -18.87 28.04
CA ILE A 584 2.93 -18.71 28.33
C ILE A 584 2.16 -19.89 27.73
N PHE A 585 2.66 -20.48 26.64
CA PHE A 585 2.00 -21.58 25.95
C PHE A 585 2.79 -22.92 25.94
N GLU A 586 3.96 -23.00 26.59
CA GLU A 586 4.76 -24.24 26.59
C GLU A 586 4.51 -25.17 27.78
N GLY A 587 3.55 -24.83 28.64
CA GLY A 587 3.19 -25.66 29.79
C GLY A 587 2.07 -26.65 29.50
N ASP A 588 2.31 -27.92 29.82
CA ASP A 588 1.41 -29.07 29.79
C ASP A 588 -0.10 -28.73 29.87
N GLY A 589 -0.79 -28.56 28.73
CA GLY A 589 -2.25 -28.67 28.61
C GLY A 589 -3.08 -27.68 29.43
N LYS A 590 -2.52 -26.59 29.93
CA LYS A 590 -3.28 -25.53 30.63
C LYS A 590 -3.85 -24.58 29.60
N ASN A 591 -5.18 -24.55 29.47
CA ASN A 591 -5.90 -23.60 28.63
C ASN A 591 -5.65 -22.16 29.07
N LEU A 592 -5.64 -21.18 28.15
CA LEU A 592 -5.54 -19.73 28.45
C LEU A 592 -6.46 -19.27 29.59
N VAL A 593 -7.64 -19.88 29.68
CA VAL A 593 -8.64 -19.59 30.71
C VAL A 593 -8.12 -19.92 32.14
N ASN A 594 -7.20 -20.86 32.28
CA ASN A 594 -6.69 -21.35 33.58
C ASN A 594 -5.21 -21.02 33.83
N LEU A 595 -4.60 -20.18 32.95
CA LEU A 595 -3.21 -19.79 33.09
C LEU A 595 -3.06 -18.77 34.25
N GLU A 596 -2.10 -18.97 35.14
CA GLU A 596 -1.71 -18.02 36.18
C GLU A 596 -0.21 -17.71 36.01
N LEU A 597 0.14 -16.40 36.08
CA LEU A 597 1.53 -15.95 36.12
C LEU A 597 1.97 -15.74 37.56
N GLU A 598 3.21 -16.14 37.89
CA GLU A 598 3.78 -15.84 39.21
C GLU A 598 4.24 -14.37 39.24
N GLU A 599 4.18 -13.76 40.39
CA GLU A 599 4.54 -12.34 40.62
C GLU A 599 5.97 -12.00 40.16
N LYS A 600 6.89 -12.98 40.23
CA LYS A 600 8.28 -12.84 39.75
C LYS A 600 8.39 -12.66 38.22
N ASP A 601 7.41 -13.17 37.45
CA ASP A 601 7.39 -13.13 36.01
C ASP A 601 6.82 -11.79 35.49
N LEU A 602 6.38 -10.92 36.42
CA LEU A 602 5.65 -9.69 36.14
C LEU A 602 6.47 -8.41 36.36
N LYS A 603 7.61 -8.48 37.03
CA LYS A 603 8.40 -7.29 37.35
C LYS A 603 9.18 -6.81 36.13
N ALA A 604 9.00 -5.53 35.78
CA ALA A 604 9.89 -4.86 34.84
C ALA A 604 11.31 -4.81 35.44
N THR A 605 12.28 -5.15 34.65
CA THR A 605 13.70 -5.20 35.07
C THR A 605 14.42 -3.87 34.87
N ASN A 606 13.89 -2.99 34.03
CA ASN A 606 14.47 -1.69 33.72
C ASN A 606 13.39 -0.58 33.68
N LEU A 607 13.56 0.46 34.46
CA LEU A 607 12.73 1.66 34.57
C LEU A 607 13.57 2.90 34.31
N GLU A 608 14.35 2.89 33.26
CA GLU A 608 15.36 3.91 32.99
C GLU A 608 14.72 5.29 32.77
N VAL A 609 13.69 5.36 31.91
CA VAL A 609 13.01 6.62 31.61
C VAL A 609 12.24 7.15 32.81
N PHE A 610 11.56 6.27 33.53
CA PHE A 610 10.92 6.65 34.79
C PHE A 610 11.92 7.30 35.77
N ASN A 611 13.08 6.67 35.98
CA ASN A 611 14.09 7.19 36.88
C ASN A 611 14.64 8.55 36.41
N GLN A 612 14.94 8.69 35.11
CA GLN A 612 15.40 9.96 34.53
C GLN A 612 14.36 11.08 34.72
N VAL A 613 13.10 10.82 34.43
CA VAL A 613 12.04 11.82 34.61
C VAL A 613 11.86 12.17 36.07
N GLN A 614 11.93 11.19 37.00
CA GLN A 614 11.82 11.45 38.43
C GLN A 614 13.01 12.27 38.94
N GLU A 615 14.23 12.01 38.50
CA GLU A 615 15.40 12.83 38.87
C GLU A 615 15.25 14.28 38.40
N LYS A 616 14.70 14.51 37.20
CA LYS A 616 14.41 15.84 36.69
C LYS A 616 13.34 16.55 37.52
N LEU A 617 12.25 15.86 37.84
CA LEU A 617 11.14 16.42 38.62
C LEU A 617 11.52 16.75 40.09
N GLN A 618 12.39 15.95 40.71
CA GLN A 618 12.91 16.20 42.08
C GLN A 618 13.70 17.52 42.19
N ARG A 619 14.26 18.02 41.06
CA ARG A 619 14.96 19.32 41.03
C ARG A 619 14.01 20.52 40.99
N LEU A 620 12.69 20.29 40.82
CA LEU A 620 11.66 21.31 40.66
C LEU A 620 10.67 21.28 41.87
N PRO A 621 11.03 21.77 43.02
CA PRO A 621 10.11 21.82 44.16
C PRO A 621 8.85 22.64 43.85
N GLY A 622 7.68 22.19 44.30
CA GLY A 622 6.40 22.83 43.96
C GLY A 622 5.88 22.50 42.56
N SER A 623 6.57 21.66 41.78
CA SER A 623 6.06 21.21 40.46
C SER A 623 5.46 19.82 40.57
N VAL A 624 4.43 19.61 39.72
CA VAL A 624 3.80 18.31 39.54
C VAL A 624 3.70 18.00 38.06
N LEU A 625 3.76 16.73 37.69
CA LEU A 625 3.74 16.25 36.32
C LEU A 625 2.44 15.53 36.08
N LEU A 626 1.60 16.02 35.16
CA LEU A 626 0.27 15.51 34.83
C LEU A 626 0.21 14.87 33.47
N TYR A 627 -0.09 13.56 33.44
CA TYR A 627 -0.38 12.77 32.25
C TYR A 627 -1.87 12.42 32.19
N PRO A 628 -2.69 13.04 31.36
CA PRO A 628 -3.96 12.47 30.98
C PRO A 628 -3.75 11.36 29.96
N LEU A 629 -4.51 10.28 30.05
CA LEU A 629 -4.56 9.20 29.07
C LEU A 629 -6.00 8.96 28.66
N ILE A 630 -6.34 9.27 27.42
CA ILE A 630 -7.67 9.05 26.87
C ILE A 630 -7.79 7.60 26.43
N LEU A 631 -8.70 6.85 27.04
CA LEU A 631 -9.10 5.52 26.66
C LEU A 631 -10.51 5.57 26.05
N GLU A 632 -10.92 4.50 25.38
CA GLU A 632 -12.22 4.46 24.70
C GLU A 632 -13.40 4.70 25.65
N ASP A 633 -13.32 4.14 26.87
CA ASP A 633 -14.40 4.12 27.87
C ASP A 633 -14.17 5.06 29.08
N ARG A 634 -13.01 5.69 29.22
CA ARG A 634 -12.65 6.52 30.37
C ARG A 634 -11.44 7.40 30.13
N LEU A 635 -11.22 8.37 31.03
CA LEU A 635 -10.00 9.18 31.10
C LEU A 635 -9.23 8.80 32.37
N GLU A 636 -7.96 8.47 32.24
CA GLU A 636 -7.05 8.27 33.36
C GLU A 636 -6.19 9.53 33.56
N LEU A 637 -6.10 10.00 34.78
CA LEU A 637 -5.21 11.09 35.19
C LEU A 637 -4.10 10.53 36.07
N VAL A 638 -2.86 10.71 35.62
CA VAL A 638 -1.68 10.27 36.36
C VAL A 638 -0.88 11.48 36.79
N LEU A 639 -0.72 11.67 38.07
CA LEU A 639 0.01 12.79 38.65
C LEU A 639 1.26 12.28 39.36
N PHE A 640 2.43 12.76 38.98
CA PHE A 640 3.68 12.54 39.68
C PHE A 640 4.10 13.82 40.43
N LYS A 641 4.57 13.66 41.69
CA LYS A 641 5.01 14.75 42.55
C LYS A 641 6.54 14.80 42.60
N SER A 642 7.10 15.94 42.98
CA SER A 642 8.54 16.13 43.11
C SER A 642 9.18 15.27 44.22
N ASP A 643 8.40 14.68 45.11
CA ASP A 643 8.85 13.69 46.12
C ASP A 643 9.00 12.27 45.57
N GLY A 644 8.71 12.05 44.29
CA GLY A 644 8.74 10.76 43.63
C GLY A 644 7.45 9.94 43.74
N SER A 645 6.45 10.43 44.51
CA SER A 645 5.17 9.75 44.59
C SER A 645 4.28 9.99 43.39
N GLY A 646 3.55 8.95 42.98
CA GLY A 646 2.57 9.01 41.91
C GLY A 646 1.16 8.72 42.41
N VAL A 647 0.17 9.34 41.75
CA VAL A 647 -1.26 9.10 42.06
C VAL A 647 -2.01 8.94 40.76
N ARG A 648 -2.99 8.03 40.76
CA ARG A 648 -3.92 7.82 39.64
C ARG A 648 -5.33 8.19 40.04
N LYS A 649 -6.06 8.81 39.14
CA LYS A 649 -7.51 9.05 39.23
C LYS A 649 -8.17 8.63 37.92
N THR A 650 -9.31 7.96 38.01
CA THR A 650 -10.12 7.56 36.86
C THR A 650 -11.35 8.44 36.78
N VAL A 651 -11.65 8.93 35.62
CA VAL A 651 -12.85 9.72 35.31
C VAL A 651 -13.68 8.94 34.29
N GLU A 652 -14.94 8.66 34.64
CA GLU A 652 -15.88 7.93 33.80
C GLU A 652 -16.45 8.86 32.70
N VAL A 653 -15.65 9.04 31.65
CA VAL A 653 -16.01 9.84 30.50
C VAL A 653 -15.44 9.14 29.25
N THR A 654 -16.29 8.90 28.28
CA THR A 654 -15.87 8.28 27.02
C THR A 654 -15.06 9.24 26.14
N GLU A 655 -14.21 8.68 25.24
CA GLU A 655 -13.45 9.47 24.28
C GLU A 655 -14.35 10.41 23.47
N GLU A 656 -15.52 9.94 23.03
CA GLU A 656 -16.47 10.74 22.24
C GLU A 656 -17.14 11.89 23.03
N GLU A 657 -17.41 11.69 24.32
CA GLU A 657 -17.94 12.74 25.19
C GLU A 657 -16.89 13.81 25.45
N LEU A 658 -15.64 13.37 25.74
CA LEU A 658 -14.52 14.27 25.94
C LEU A 658 -14.24 15.09 24.69
N LYS A 659 -14.21 14.47 23.51
CA LYS A 659 -14.02 15.13 22.21
C LYS A 659 -15.06 16.21 21.94
N ARG A 660 -16.34 15.92 22.23
CA ARG A 660 -17.43 16.90 22.10
C ARG A 660 -17.28 18.07 23.09
N ALA A 661 -16.88 17.79 24.34
CA ALA A 661 -16.66 18.85 25.31
C ALA A 661 -15.48 19.76 24.93
N ILE A 662 -14.38 19.18 24.45
CA ILE A 662 -13.22 19.92 23.94
C ILE A 662 -13.61 20.80 22.75
N ALA A 663 -14.38 20.28 21.80
CA ALA A 663 -14.85 21.04 20.65
C ALA A 663 -15.73 22.23 21.07
N ASN A 664 -16.67 22.01 22.02
CA ASN A 664 -17.53 23.07 22.57
C ASN A 664 -16.72 24.14 23.31
N PHE A 665 -15.77 23.71 24.15
CA PHE A 665 -14.89 24.60 24.87
C PHE A 665 -14.05 25.45 23.90
N ARG A 666 -13.43 24.83 22.91
CA ARG A 666 -12.63 25.53 21.90
C ARG A 666 -13.43 26.57 21.13
N LEU A 667 -14.63 26.22 20.70
CA LEU A 667 -15.53 27.16 20.02
C LEU A 667 -15.87 28.36 20.93
N ALA A 668 -16.08 28.11 22.21
CA ALA A 668 -16.39 29.16 23.17
C ALA A 668 -15.17 30.08 23.41
N VAL A 669 -13.99 29.54 23.69
CA VAL A 669 -12.78 30.34 24.00
C VAL A 669 -12.24 31.10 22.77
N SER A 670 -12.45 30.60 21.56
CA SER A 670 -12.06 31.29 20.32
C SER A 670 -13.09 32.33 19.83
N SER A 671 -14.15 32.57 20.58
CA SER A 671 -15.19 33.56 20.26
C SER A 671 -15.17 34.75 21.24
N ARG A 672 -15.22 35.98 20.73
CA ARG A 672 -15.27 37.20 21.56
C ARG A 672 -16.44 37.23 22.54
N LEU A 673 -17.55 36.61 22.19
CA LEU A 673 -18.82 36.68 22.91
C LEU A 673 -19.28 35.30 23.41
N GLY A 674 -18.37 34.31 23.40
CA GLY A 674 -18.68 32.97 23.85
C GLY A 674 -18.94 32.89 25.36
N ASP A 675 -19.95 32.11 25.77
CA ASP A 675 -20.10 31.69 27.16
C ASP A 675 -19.06 30.61 27.45
N VAL A 676 -17.93 30.99 28.04
CA VAL A 676 -16.78 30.13 28.23
C VAL A 676 -16.82 29.41 29.57
N GLU A 677 -17.43 30.02 30.62
CA GLU A 677 -17.37 29.50 31.99
C GLU A 677 -17.92 28.08 32.08
N ARG A 678 -19.09 27.83 31.48
CA ARG A 678 -19.74 26.52 31.58
C ARG A 678 -18.94 25.38 30.89
N PRO A 679 -18.45 25.47 29.63
CA PRO A 679 -17.61 24.44 29.04
C PRO A 679 -16.22 24.35 29.72
N ALA A 680 -15.70 25.44 30.29
CA ALA A 680 -14.46 25.44 31.07
C ALA A 680 -14.62 24.68 32.38
N GLU A 681 -15.73 24.89 33.11
CA GLU A 681 -16.08 24.18 34.33
C GLU A 681 -16.29 22.68 34.09
N GLN A 682 -16.91 22.32 32.99
CA GLN A 682 -17.06 20.92 32.60
C GLN A 682 -15.71 20.21 32.43
N LEU A 683 -14.76 20.84 31.74
CA LEU A 683 -13.41 20.25 31.57
C LEU A 683 -12.61 20.33 32.85
N TYR A 684 -12.79 21.35 33.71
CA TYR A 684 -12.18 21.41 35.01
C TYR A 684 -12.58 20.20 35.87
N ASN A 685 -13.87 19.89 35.92
CA ASN A 685 -14.43 18.78 36.70
C ASN A 685 -13.91 17.41 36.22
N TRP A 686 -13.44 17.31 34.99
CA TRP A 686 -12.84 16.08 34.48
C TRP A 686 -11.32 16.03 34.55
N LEU A 687 -10.64 17.17 34.44
CA LEU A 687 -9.15 17.20 34.32
C LEU A 687 -8.45 17.59 35.62
N ILE A 688 -9.06 18.42 36.46
CA ILE A 688 -8.42 19.03 37.65
C ILE A 688 -9.11 18.67 38.95
N GLU A 689 -10.42 18.75 39.06
CA GLU A 689 -11.15 18.45 40.30
C GLU A 689 -10.77 17.05 40.89
N PRO A 690 -10.62 15.97 40.10
CA PRO A 690 -10.28 14.66 40.62
C PRO A 690 -8.91 14.61 41.29
N ILE A 691 -7.99 15.51 40.96
CA ILE A 691 -6.62 15.56 41.45
C ILE A 691 -6.37 16.76 42.38
N GLU A 692 -7.40 17.55 42.72
CA GLU A 692 -7.26 18.82 43.40
C GLU A 692 -6.65 18.63 44.83
N ASN A 693 -7.12 17.67 45.59
CA ASN A 693 -6.55 17.33 46.89
C ASN A 693 -5.05 16.96 46.83
N GLU A 694 -4.63 16.36 45.72
CA GLU A 694 -3.25 15.97 45.48
C GLU A 694 -2.38 17.18 45.13
N LEU A 695 -2.92 18.14 44.39
CA LEU A 695 -2.26 19.40 44.06
C LEU A 695 -2.04 20.22 45.35
N GLU A 696 -3.05 20.29 46.21
CA GLU A 696 -2.96 20.98 47.48
C GLU A 696 -1.95 20.30 48.43
N ALA A 697 -2.02 18.97 48.58
CA ALA A 697 -1.09 18.18 49.40
C ALA A 697 0.38 18.35 48.93
N ALA A 698 0.61 18.42 47.61
CA ALA A 698 1.90 18.70 47.02
C ALA A 698 2.36 20.16 47.18
N LYS A 699 1.47 21.06 47.61
CA LYS A 699 1.67 22.52 47.53
C LYS A 699 2.13 22.94 46.15
N ALA A 700 1.44 22.44 45.12
CA ALA A 700 1.80 22.67 43.77
C ALA A 700 1.73 24.18 43.41
N GLU A 701 2.76 24.68 42.79
CA GLU A 701 2.84 26.03 42.19
C GLU A 701 2.82 25.97 40.65
N THR A 702 3.36 24.87 40.11
CA THR A 702 3.45 24.65 38.67
C THR A 702 2.90 23.26 38.27
N ILE A 703 2.06 23.24 37.25
CA ILE A 703 1.59 22.01 36.60
C ILE A 703 2.37 21.85 35.27
N ILE A 704 3.21 20.83 35.23
CA ILE A 704 3.85 20.37 33.99
C ILE A 704 2.87 19.42 33.31
N TYR A 705 2.38 19.78 32.16
CA TYR A 705 1.24 19.13 31.50
C TYR A 705 1.67 18.46 30.19
N LEU A 706 1.39 17.16 30.08
CA LEU A 706 1.57 16.38 28.86
C LEU A 706 0.21 16.03 28.25
N PRO A 707 -0.38 16.93 27.49
CA PRO A 707 -1.69 16.67 26.90
C PRO A 707 -1.69 15.42 26.01
N ASP A 708 -2.87 14.79 25.93
CA ASP A 708 -3.11 13.60 25.13
C ASP A 708 -4.13 13.91 24.05
N ARG A 709 -3.83 13.60 22.77
CA ARG A 709 -4.70 13.78 21.61
C ARG A 709 -5.32 15.19 21.57
N GLN A 710 -6.66 15.31 21.47
CA GLN A 710 -7.36 16.59 21.36
C GLN A 710 -7.16 17.51 22.59
N LEU A 711 -6.63 17.02 23.71
CA LEU A 711 -6.29 17.85 24.86
C LEU A 711 -5.19 18.88 24.55
N HIS A 712 -4.42 18.71 23.48
CA HIS A 712 -3.48 19.73 22.98
C HIS A 712 -4.15 21.04 22.60
N TYR A 713 -5.43 21.00 22.26
CA TYR A 713 -6.22 22.19 21.94
C TYR A 713 -6.85 22.88 23.17
N VAL A 714 -6.63 22.35 24.37
CA VAL A 714 -7.19 22.88 25.60
C VAL A 714 -6.13 23.68 26.37
N PRO A 715 -6.17 25.02 26.37
CA PRO A 715 -5.34 25.80 27.28
C PRO A 715 -5.80 25.58 28.72
N LEU A 716 -5.05 24.77 29.50
CA LEU A 716 -5.38 24.48 30.89
C LEU A 716 -5.58 25.75 31.73
N ALA A 717 -4.86 26.82 31.43
CA ALA A 717 -4.99 28.14 32.04
C ALA A 717 -6.45 28.62 32.10
N ALA A 718 -7.25 28.29 31.07
CA ALA A 718 -8.64 28.74 30.95
C ALA A 718 -9.68 27.73 31.48
N LEU A 719 -9.31 26.76 32.28
CA LEU A 719 -10.26 25.95 33.03
C LEU A 719 -10.79 26.75 34.22
N TYR A 720 -12.05 26.54 34.60
CA TYR A 720 -12.76 27.33 35.58
C TYR A 720 -13.37 26.47 36.67
N ASP A 721 -13.10 26.76 37.95
CA ASP A 721 -13.58 25.98 39.11
C ASP A 721 -14.95 26.44 39.65
N GLY A 722 -15.63 27.37 38.98
CA GLY A 722 -16.86 28.04 39.43
C GLY A 722 -16.61 29.38 40.08
N GLU A 723 -15.39 29.69 40.53
CA GLU A 723 -14.99 30.96 41.14
C GLU A 723 -13.79 31.60 40.46
N LYS A 724 -12.79 30.81 40.09
CA LYS A 724 -11.49 31.25 39.54
C LYS A 724 -11.05 30.46 38.32
N TRP A 725 -10.25 31.10 37.47
CA TRP A 725 -9.53 30.45 36.42
C TRP A 725 -8.30 29.70 36.95
N LEU A 726 -7.93 28.58 36.33
CA LEU A 726 -6.82 27.77 36.82
C LEU A 726 -5.49 28.54 36.84
N VAL A 727 -5.29 29.46 35.88
CA VAL A 727 -4.10 30.34 35.83
C VAL A 727 -3.98 31.25 37.07
N GLU A 728 -5.06 31.55 37.77
CA GLU A 728 -4.97 32.36 39.03
C GLU A 728 -4.34 31.56 40.17
N ARG A 729 -4.29 30.22 40.03
CA ARG A 729 -3.76 29.29 41.06
C ARG A 729 -2.39 28.73 40.70
N PHE A 730 -2.16 28.39 39.41
CA PHE A 730 -0.98 27.62 39.02
C PHE A 730 -0.29 28.24 37.78
N ASN A 731 1.03 28.07 37.71
CA ASN A 731 1.77 28.17 36.46
C ASN A 731 1.48 26.92 35.61
N ILE A 732 1.29 27.07 34.31
CA ILE A 732 1.03 25.96 33.39
C ILE A 732 2.18 25.88 32.39
N ASN A 733 2.85 24.74 32.36
CA ASN A 733 3.93 24.46 31.45
C ASN A 733 3.61 23.19 30.64
N ASN A 734 3.39 23.30 29.33
CA ASN A 734 3.13 22.15 28.50
C ASN A 734 4.45 21.60 27.96
N ILE A 735 4.55 20.29 27.86
CA ILE A 735 5.73 19.63 27.29
C ILE A 735 5.30 18.51 26.34
N ALA A 736 6.15 18.21 25.38
CA ALA A 736 5.91 17.14 24.39
C ALA A 736 6.14 15.75 25.03
N ALA A 737 7.26 15.57 25.70
CA ALA A 737 7.63 14.39 26.48
C ALA A 737 8.57 14.79 27.60
N ALA A 738 8.40 14.24 28.80
CA ALA A 738 9.24 14.60 29.95
C ALA A 738 10.66 14.04 29.81
N SER A 739 10.81 12.90 29.14
CA SER A 739 12.12 12.31 28.82
C SER A 739 12.96 13.18 27.90
N LEU A 740 12.32 13.91 26.98
CA LEU A 740 12.95 14.74 25.97
C LEU A 740 13.15 16.21 26.37
N THR A 741 12.50 16.64 27.48
CA THR A 741 12.59 18.03 27.97
C THR A 741 13.62 18.15 29.09
N GLU A 742 14.54 19.09 28.96
CA GLU A 742 15.42 19.49 30.06
C GLU A 742 14.73 20.57 30.89
N PHE A 743 14.84 20.49 32.22
CA PHE A 743 14.21 21.40 33.18
C PHE A 743 15.21 22.24 33.96
N ASP A 744 16.45 22.33 33.50
CA ASP A 744 17.45 23.11 34.20
C ASP A 744 17.12 24.61 34.07
N ALA A 745 16.96 25.29 35.22
CA ALA A 745 16.77 26.74 35.23
C ALA A 745 18.08 27.40 34.76
N LYS A 746 18.05 27.96 33.57
CA LYS A 746 19.17 28.82 33.13
C LYS A 746 18.90 30.23 33.62
N ASN A 747 19.96 30.89 34.05
CA ASN A 747 19.90 32.29 34.44
C ASN A 747 19.73 33.13 33.16
N ASN A 748 18.46 33.28 32.75
CA ASN A 748 18.08 34.00 31.51
C ASN A 748 18.50 35.45 31.71
N GLY A 749 19.55 35.91 31.00
CA GLY A 749 19.99 37.32 31.00
C GLY A 749 18.82 38.24 30.54
N SER A 750 19.02 39.53 30.64
CA SER A 750 18.00 40.50 30.19
C SER A 750 17.53 40.17 28.78
N PRO A 751 16.25 40.24 28.50
CA PRO A 751 15.67 39.98 27.18
C PRO A 751 16.33 40.78 26.07
N ARG A 752 16.88 40.09 25.07
CA ARG A 752 17.45 40.68 23.84
C ARG A 752 16.61 40.12 22.67
N ILE A 753 15.63 40.90 22.27
CA ILE A 753 14.55 40.44 21.38
C ILE A 753 14.93 40.75 19.92
N LEU A 754 14.73 39.75 19.06
CA LEU A 754 14.54 39.95 17.63
C LEU A 754 13.02 39.79 17.35
N ALA A 755 12.35 40.89 17.01
CA ALA A 755 10.95 40.88 16.63
C ALA A 755 10.83 40.98 15.12
N ALA A 756 10.14 40.04 14.49
CA ALA A 756 10.07 39.97 13.04
C ALA A 756 8.65 39.62 12.58
N GLY A 757 8.23 40.16 11.45
CA GLY A 757 6.89 39.92 10.94
C GLY A 757 6.61 40.46 9.55
N LEU A 758 5.49 40.03 9.02
CA LEU A 758 4.90 40.55 7.79
C LEU A 758 4.14 41.85 8.09
N THR A 759 4.14 42.79 7.13
CA THR A 759 3.43 44.08 7.27
C THR A 759 2.16 44.16 6.44
N GLU A 760 2.08 43.37 5.39
CA GLU A 760 0.93 43.36 4.46
C GLU A 760 0.94 42.08 3.62
N GLY A 761 -0.22 41.73 3.11
CA GLY A 761 -0.37 40.64 2.11
C GLY A 761 -1.53 39.70 2.42
N ASN A 762 -2.10 39.19 1.34
CA ASN A 762 -3.04 38.08 1.35
C ASN A 762 -2.41 36.94 0.53
N TYR A 763 -2.07 35.87 1.18
CA TYR A 763 -1.38 34.74 0.59
C TYR A 763 -2.34 33.58 0.39
N ASN A 764 -2.56 33.22 -0.89
CA ASN A 764 -3.35 32.04 -1.26
C ASN A 764 -2.39 30.94 -1.68
N LEU A 765 -2.18 29.97 -0.82
CA LEU A 765 -1.16 28.96 -0.95
C LEU A 765 -1.80 27.57 -1.17
N GLN A 766 -1.20 26.80 -2.06
CA GLN A 766 -1.56 25.38 -2.19
C GLN A 766 -0.75 24.58 -1.17
N VAL A 767 -1.45 23.82 -0.30
CA VAL A 767 -0.85 22.96 0.73
C VAL A 767 -1.47 21.57 0.57
N GLY A 768 -0.71 20.64 0.03
CA GLY A 768 -1.26 19.35 -0.41
C GLY A 768 -2.38 19.56 -1.45
N ASP A 769 -3.54 18.98 -1.23
CA ASP A 769 -4.71 19.11 -2.10
C ASP A 769 -5.61 20.32 -1.73
N ARG A 770 -5.22 21.17 -0.78
CA ARG A 770 -6.04 22.26 -0.24
C ARG A 770 -5.46 23.62 -0.60
N GLN A 771 -6.37 24.60 -0.76
CA GLN A 771 -6.00 26.01 -0.87
C GLN A 771 -6.19 26.67 0.51
N VAL A 772 -5.10 27.22 1.04
CA VAL A 772 -5.05 27.93 2.34
C VAL A 772 -4.88 29.42 2.08
N SER A 773 -5.73 30.23 2.67
CA SER A 773 -5.65 31.69 2.59
C SER A 773 -5.15 32.23 3.92
N LEU A 774 -3.97 32.85 3.92
CA LEU A 774 -3.36 33.46 5.10
C LEU A 774 -3.31 34.98 4.91
N ILE A 775 -3.61 35.70 5.98
CA ILE A 775 -3.58 37.17 6.00
C ILE A 775 -2.43 37.61 6.86
N ALA A 776 -1.53 38.42 6.33
CA ALA A 776 -0.45 39.04 7.07
C ALA A 776 -0.98 39.90 8.23
N THR A 777 -0.12 40.09 9.23
CA THR A 777 -0.32 41.08 10.28
C THR A 777 -0.03 42.51 9.75
N THR A 778 -0.31 43.54 10.55
CA THR A 778 0.00 44.91 10.14
C THR A 778 1.44 45.33 10.44
N GLY A 779 2.17 44.52 11.22
CA GLY A 779 3.50 44.88 11.73
C GLY A 779 3.47 45.83 12.95
N GLU A 780 2.32 46.36 13.31
CA GLU A 780 2.17 47.26 14.47
C GLU A 780 2.64 46.63 15.78
N LEU A 781 2.41 45.30 15.95
CA LEU A 781 2.89 44.57 17.13
C LEU A 781 4.42 44.66 17.25
N VAL A 782 5.14 44.42 16.15
CA VAL A 782 6.60 44.43 16.12
C VAL A 782 7.14 45.83 16.42
N GLU A 783 6.52 46.93 15.86
CA GLU A 783 6.87 48.32 16.11
C GLU A 783 6.60 48.69 17.58
N ASN A 784 5.42 48.34 18.10
CA ASN A 784 5.04 48.61 19.50
C ASN A 784 5.96 47.94 20.51
N LEU A 785 6.45 46.72 20.21
CA LEU A 785 7.45 46.04 21.04
C LEU A 785 8.76 46.76 21.03
N ALA A 786 9.21 47.27 19.88
CA ALA A 786 10.45 48.02 19.80
C ALA A 786 10.43 49.35 20.56
N GLU A 787 9.25 49.99 20.56
CA GLU A 787 9.05 51.23 21.36
C GLU A 787 8.97 50.91 22.87
N ALA A 788 8.29 49.86 23.25
CA ALA A 788 8.04 49.52 24.66
C ALA A 788 9.23 48.85 25.36
N ILE A 789 10.04 48.06 24.63
CA ILE A 789 11.15 47.26 25.15
C ILE A 789 12.47 47.73 24.52
N PRO A 790 13.27 48.54 25.22
CA PRO A 790 14.52 49.08 24.69
C PRO A 790 15.53 47.95 24.32
N GLY A 791 16.12 48.05 23.16
CA GLY A 791 17.07 47.06 22.65
C GLY A 791 16.48 45.97 21.78
N THR A 792 15.17 46.01 21.52
CA THR A 792 14.51 45.17 20.51
C THR A 792 15.01 45.55 19.11
N THR A 793 15.41 44.54 18.33
CA THR A 793 15.67 44.66 16.89
C THR A 793 14.45 44.21 16.10
N THR A 794 14.15 44.93 15.04
CA THR A 794 12.97 44.61 14.19
C THR A 794 13.39 44.17 12.79
N LEU A 795 12.65 43.21 12.23
CA LEU A 795 12.74 42.81 10.82
C LEU A 795 11.34 42.82 10.26
N LEU A 796 11.03 43.77 9.38
CA LEU A 796 9.68 43.94 8.83
C LEU A 796 9.68 43.90 7.29
N GLY A 797 8.57 43.48 6.72
CA GLY A 797 8.37 43.44 5.27
C GLY A 797 9.49 42.65 4.56
N ALA A 798 10.09 43.23 3.54
CA ALA A 798 11.11 42.56 2.70
C ALA A 798 12.39 42.13 3.44
N GLU A 799 12.67 42.69 4.62
CA GLU A 799 13.85 42.30 5.44
C GLU A 799 13.57 40.99 6.19
N PHE A 800 12.31 40.61 6.33
CA PHE A 800 11.90 39.38 6.98
C PHE A 800 11.98 38.20 5.99
N SER A 801 13.18 37.68 5.79
CA SER A 801 13.49 36.44 5.04
C SER A 801 14.18 35.42 5.97
N PRO A 802 14.28 34.15 5.58
CA PRO A 802 15.03 33.14 6.35
C PRO A 802 16.48 33.58 6.64
N GLU A 803 17.18 34.09 5.64
CA GLU A 803 18.54 34.56 5.80
C GLU A 803 18.61 35.81 6.69
N GLY A 804 17.70 36.76 6.52
CA GLY A 804 17.58 37.97 7.34
C GLY A 804 17.34 37.61 8.80
N MET A 805 16.47 36.67 9.08
CA MET A 805 16.17 36.17 10.42
C MET A 805 17.45 35.54 11.04
N VAL A 806 18.04 34.53 10.39
CA VAL A 806 19.18 33.81 10.92
C VAL A 806 20.39 34.74 11.11
N GLY A 807 20.62 35.69 10.18
CA GLY A 807 21.71 36.65 10.26
C GLY A 807 21.67 37.59 11.47
N ASN A 808 20.48 37.83 12.05
CA ASN A 808 20.28 38.70 13.20
C ASN A 808 20.10 37.98 14.55
N LEU A 809 20.26 36.66 14.61
CA LEU A 809 20.09 35.86 15.85
C LEU A 809 21.34 35.78 16.75
N SER A 810 22.53 36.09 16.28
CA SER A 810 23.79 35.73 16.92
C SER A 810 23.96 36.26 18.35
N ASP A 811 23.36 37.41 18.69
CA ASP A 811 23.42 38.08 20.01
C ASP A 811 22.03 38.22 20.67
N ARG A 812 21.04 37.44 20.19
CA ARG A 812 19.66 37.43 20.69
C ARG A 812 19.41 36.19 21.49
N ASN A 813 18.53 36.32 22.48
CA ASN A 813 18.04 35.19 23.26
C ASN A 813 16.54 35.00 23.15
N ILE A 814 15.83 35.91 22.49
CA ILE A 814 14.39 35.80 22.22
C ILE A 814 14.10 36.11 20.74
N LEU A 815 13.35 35.26 20.08
CA LEU A 815 12.80 35.47 18.75
C LEU A 815 11.26 35.58 18.84
N HIS A 816 10.73 36.74 18.47
CA HIS A 816 9.28 36.96 18.37
C HIS A 816 8.87 37.03 16.90
N LEU A 817 8.02 36.14 16.46
CA LEU A 817 7.50 36.05 15.10
C LEU A 817 6.02 36.46 15.07
N ASP A 818 5.78 37.62 14.45
CA ASP A 818 4.42 38.09 14.14
C ASP A 818 4.12 37.87 12.66
N THR A 819 4.03 36.64 12.29
CA THR A 819 3.75 36.19 10.91
C THR A 819 2.80 34.99 10.96
N PRO A 820 1.97 34.78 9.92
CA PRO A 820 1.15 33.58 9.85
C PRO A 820 1.99 32.32 9.91
N VAL A 821 1.71 31.49 10.92
CA VAL A 821 2.24 30.13 11.05
C VAL A 821 1.08 29.20 10.80
N ALA A 822 1.16 28.45 9.72
CA ALA A 822 0.12 27.50 9.33
C ALA A 822 0.42 26.14 9.96
N LEU A 823 -0.45 25.69 10.86
CA LEU A 823 -0.41 24.33 11.40
C LEU A 823 -1.53 23.52 10.75
N VAL A 824 -1.15 22.62 9.84
CA VAL A 824 -2.09 21.90 8.98
C VAL A 824 -2.33 20.49 9.50
N THR A 825 -3.60 20.18 9.79
CA THR A 825 -4.06 18.83 10.07
C THR A 825 -4.34 18.10 8.75
N GLY A 826 -3.78 16.94 8.53
CA GLY A 826 -4.09 16.09 7.37
C GLY A 826 -5.49 15.48 7.43
N GLU A 827 -5.98 14.93 6.30
CA GLU A 827 -7.16 14.07 6.32
C GLU A 827 -6.92 12.88 7.26
N ALA A 828 -7.91 12.57 8.09
CA ALA A 828 -7.83 11.56 9.17
C ALA A 828 -6.74 11.81 10.23
N GLY A 829 -6.35 13.09 10.48
CA GLY A 829 -5.40 13.44 11.53
C GLY A 829 -3.93 13.18 11.20
N LYS A 830 -3.61 12.94 9.93
CA LYS A 830 -2.22 12.72 9.45
C LYS A 830 -1.72 13.91 8.65
N GLY A 831 -1.45 15.05 9.31
CA GLY A 831 -0.65 16.12 8.72
C GLY A 831 0.79 15.64 8.48
N LYS A 832 1.43 16.16 7.45
CA LYS A 832 2.86 15.92 7.21
C LYS A 832 3.66 17.13 7.68
N PRO A 833 4.90 16.96 8.14
CA PRO A 833 5.76 18.07 8.55
C PRO A 833 5.96 19.13 7.46
N GLU A 834 5.85 18.72 6.18
CA GLU A 834 5.97 19.60 5.03
C GLU A 834 4.72 20.49 4.81
N ASP A 835 3.59 20.15 5.42
CA ASP A 835 2.33 20.89 5.28
C ASP A 835 2.23 22.06 6.27
N SER A 836 2.95 21.99 7.41
CA SER A 836 2.99 23.06 8.43
C SER A 836 4.25 23.91 8.24
N PHE A 837 4.10 25.25 8.27
CA PHE A 837 5.18 26.18 7.92
C PHE A 837 5.01 27.57 8.54
N ILE A 838 6.14 28.31 8.60
CA ILE A 838 6.22 29.74 8.84
C ILE A 838 6.25 30.45 7.49
N LEU A 839 5.48 31.53 7.35
CA LEU A 839 5.43 32.34 6.13
C LEU A 839 6.36 33.56 6.21
N PHE A 840 7.17 33.78 5.18
CA PHE A 840 8.07 34.92 5.02
C PHE A 840 7.58 35.93 3.98
N ALA A 841 8.26 37.10 3.88
CA ALA A 841 7.77 38.29 3.16
C ALA A 841 7.55 38.07 1.65
N ASP A 842 8.33 37.25 1.00
CA ASP A 842 8.24 36.95 -0.44
C ASP A 842 7.25 35.83 -0.76
N GLY A 843 6.54 35.31 0.25
CA GLY A 843 5.69 34.15 0.16
C GLY A 843 6.47 32.83 0.32
N GLU A 844 7.76 32.89 0.63
CA GLU A 844 8.54 31.72 0.96
C GLU A 844 8.01 31.03 2.22
N ARG A 845 8.03 29.69 2.21
CA ARG A 845 7.55 28.86 3.30
C ARG A 845 8.73 28.14 3.93
N PHE A 846 8.85 28.23 5.23
CA PHE A 846 9.82 27.46 5.99
C PHE A 846 9.07 26.39 6.77
N THR A 847 9.21 25.16 6.31
CA THR A 847 8.43 24.01 6.82
C THR A 847 8.95 23.51 8.16
N VAL A 848 8.10 22.77 8.89
CA VAL A 848 8.50 22.12 10.16
C VAL A 848 9.72 21.22 9.98
N ARG A 849 9.86 20.57 8.82
CA ARG A 849 11.05 19.74 8.51
C ARG A 849 12.33 20.57 8.37
N GLU A 850 12.23 21.74 7.76
CA GLU A 850 13.39 22.64 7.54
C GLU A 850 13.86 23.28 8.83
N LEU A 851 13.01 23.39 9.87
CA LEU A 851 13.40 23.88 11.20
C LEU A 851 14.59 23.10 11.79
N GLU A 852 14.71 21.79 11.49
CA GLU A 852 15.86 20.99 11.95
C GLU A 852 17.21 21.47 11.40
N THR A 853 17.21 22.21 10.29
CA THR A 853 18.44 22.72 9.68
C THR A 853 18.96 24.00 10.34
N LEU A 854 18.14 24.60 11.20
CA LEU A 854 18.50 25.80 11.94
C LEU A 854 19.27 25.45 13.21
N SER A 855 20.29 26.25 13.52
CA SER A 855 20.96 26.23 14.83
C SER A 855 20.45 27.41 15.66
N LEU A 856 19.54 27.12 16.61
CA LEU A 856 18.86 28.10 17.45
C LEU A 856 19.32 28.00 18.94
N GLU A 857 20.50 27.44 19.21
CA GLU A 857 21.02 27.10 20.53
C GLU A 857 21.20 28.34 21.46
N ASN A 858 21.16 29.53 20.91
CA ASN A 858 21.28 30.77 21.66
C ASN A 858 19.93 31.34 22.11
N LEU A 859 18.82 30.74 21.68
CA LEU A 859 17.46 31.20 21.99
C LEU A 859 16.90 30.53 23.24
N ASP A 860 16.64 31.34 24.25
CA ASP A 860 15.92 30.90 25.46
C ASP A 860 14.44 30.78 25.14
N LEU A 861 13.88 31.65 24.25
CA LEU A 861 12.45 31.70 23.98
C LEU A 861 12.15 32.06 22.51
N VAL A 862 11.21 31.34 21.93
CA VAL A 862 10.54 31.71 20.66
C VAL A 862 9.06 32.02 20.96
N VAL A 863 8.56 33.14 20.43
CA VAL A 863 7.15 33.53 20.55
C VAL A 863 6.51 33.60 19.16
N LEU A 864 5.40 32.89 18.98
CA LEU A 864 4.61 32.85 17.76
C LEU A 864 3.25 33.47 18.06
N SER A 865 3.04 34.74 17.64
CA SER A 865 1.84 35.51 18.00
C SER A 865 0.67 35.38 17.03
N ALA A 866 0.90 34.88 15.82
CA ALA A 866 -0.09 34.82 14.75
C ALA A 866 -0.24 33.39 14.19
N VAL A 867 -0.36 32.39 15.06
CA VAL A 867 -0.54 31.00 14.63
C VAL A 867 -1.98 30.75 14.24
N GLU A 868 -2.17 30.16 13.07
CA GLU A 868 -3.44 29.64 12.60
C GLU A 868 -3.49 28.13 12.75
N THR A 869 -4.12 27.65 13.82
CA THR A 869 -4.44 26.24 14.01
C THR A 869 -5.79 25.95 13.35
N ASN A 870 -5.96 24.76 12.79
CA ASN A 870 -7.25 24.36 12.22
C ASN A 870 -7.49 24.73 10.75
N LEU A 871 -6.47 24.64 9.94
CA LEU A 871 -6.64 24.76 8.49
C LEU A 871 -7.24 23.49 7.83
N GLY A 872 -7.96 22.65 8.61
CA GLY A 872 -8.64 21.43 8.17
C GLY A 872 -10.11 21.40 8.55
N SER A 873 -10.91 20.50 7.93
CA SER A 873 -12.35 20.33 8.21
C SER A 873 -12.65 19.70 9.56
N ASP A 874 -11.73 18.93 10.13
CA ASP A 874 -11.89 18.20 11.38
C ASP A 874 -10.77 18.53 12.37
N MET A 875 -11.11 18.50 13.66
CA MET A 875 -10.14 18.66 14.73
C MET A 875 -9.22 17.45 14.76
N GLY A 876 -7.93 17.63 14.49
CA GLY A 876 -6.91 16.58 14.57
C GLY A 876 -6.65 16.08 15.99
N ASN A 877 -5.54 15.40 16.18
CA ASN A 877 -5.05 14.97 17.50
C ASN A 877 -4.18 16.04 18.19
N GLY A 878 -3.91 17.19 17.54
CA GLY A 878 -3.05 18.24 18.07
C GLY A 878 -1.54 17.94 17.90
N GLU A 879 -1.21 16.89 17.20
CA GLU A 879 0.18 16.48 16.94
C GLU A 879 0.98 17.58 16.21
N GLU A 880 0.32 18.36 15.35
CA GLU A 880 0.93 19.48 14.63
C GLU A 880 1.43 20.59 15.56
N ILE A 881 0.71 20.86 16.68
CA ILE A 881 1.10 21.89 17.66
C ILE A 881 2.35 21.43 18.41
N VAL A 882 2.32 20.21 18.91
CA VAL A 882 3.40 19.65 19.74
C VAL A 882 4.65 19.39 18.91
N SER A 883 4.46 18.88 17.70
CA SER A 883 5.60 18.57 16.80
C SER A 883 6.34 19.83 16.36
N PHE A 884 5.60 20.92 16.12
CA PHE A 884 6.23 22.21 15.83
C PHE A 884 7.09 22.69 17.02
N GLY A 885 6.52 22.67 18.23
CA GLY A 885 7.25 23.00 19.44
C GLY A 885 8.48 22.13 19.67
N TYR A 886 8.33 20.83 19.49
CA TYR A 886 9.43 19.87 19.63
C TYR A 886 10.55 20.07 18.62
N GLN A 887 10.24 20.41 17.36
CA GLN A 887 11.25 20.68 16.35
C GLN A 887 12.05 21.96 16.67
N MET A 888 11.40 22.99 17.18
CA MET A 888 12.09 24.17 17.68
C MET A 888 13.04 23.84 18.85
N GLN A 889 12.61 22.99 19.78
CA GLN A 889 13.49 22.53 20.87
C GLN A 889 14.66 21.72 20.34
N ARG A 890 14.48 20.88 19.32
CA ARG A 890 15.58 20.16 18.67
C ARG A 890 16.56 21.09 17.94
N ALA A 891 16.08 22.21 17.41
CA ALA A 891 16.93 23.26 16.84
C ALA A 891 17.70 24.05 17.90
N GLY A 892 17.45 23.78 19.20
CA GLY A 892 18.17 24.33 20.33
C GLY A 892 17.38 25.36 21.16
N VAL A 893 16.13 25.64 20.85
CA VAL A 893 15.27 26.57 21.61
C VAL A 893 14.82 25.91 22.91
N GLU A 894 14.88 26.63 24.05
CA GLU A 894 14.46 26.06 25.33
C GLU A 894 12.95 26.07 25.52
N ALA A 895 12.30 27.19 25.21
CA ALA A 895 10.85 27.34 25.37
C ALA A 895 10.21 28.04 24.16
N ILE A 896 8.95 27.70 23.93
CA ILE A 896 8.14 28.30 22.88
C ILE A 896 6.80 28.76 23.47
N ILE A 897 6.38 30.00 23.16
CA ILE A 897 5.02 30.46 23.36
C ILE A 897 4.32 30.50 22.01
N THR A 898 3.21 29.83 21.89
CA THR A 898 2.40 29.82 20.66
C THR A 898 0.96 30.20 20.94
N SER A 899 0.31 30.84 19.97
CA SER A 899 -1.13 31.09 20.04
C SER A 899 -1.91 29.88 19.52
N LEU A 900 -3.04 29.55 20.12
CA LEU A 900 -3.96 28.49 19.68
C LEU A 900 -5.06 28.99 18.72
N TRP A 901 -5.29 30.30 18.67
CA TRP A 901 -6.18 30.98 17.74
C TRP A 901 -5.73 32.42 17.54
N ARG A 902 -6.16 33.02 16.45
CA ARG A 902 -5.86 34.42 16.14
C ARG A 902 -6.85 35.33 16.87
N SER A 903 -6.36 36.35 17.54
CA SER A 903 -7.17 37.35 18.20
C SER A 903 -6.89 38.74 17.65
N ASP A 904 -7.34 39.78 18.37
CA ASP A 904 -7.20 41.20 18.04
C ASP A 904 -5.74 41.65 18.18
N GLU A 905 -5.15 42.21 17.12
CA GLU A 905 -3.74 42.59 17.11
C GLU A 905 -3.36 43.60 18.21
N GLU A 906 -4.25 44.57 18.50
CA GLU A 906 -4.04 45.54 19.57
C GLU A 906 -3.97 44.89 20.94
N ALA A 907 -4.89 43.94 21.19
CA ALA A 907 -4.91 43.19 22.42
C ALA A 907 -3.68 42.25 22.56
N VAL A 908 -3.23 41.64 21.48
CA VAL A 908 -1.97 40.86 21.43
C VAL A 908 -0.77 41.74 21.72
N GLY A 909 -0.72 42.94 21.14
CA GLY A 909 0.34 43.92 21.41
C GLY A 909 0.46 44.32 22.88
N GLU A 910 -0.68 44.69 23.51
CA GLU A 910 -0.70 44.96 24.94
C GLU A 910 -0.29 43.79 25.82
N PHE A 911 -0.76 42.58 25.43
CA PHE A 911 -0.42 41.34 26.14
C PHE A 911 1.07 41.07 26.06
N MET A 912 1.66 41.09 24.88
CA MET A 912 3.08 40.81 24.68
C MET A 912 3.99 41.88 25.30
N THR A 913 3.60 43.14 25.25
CA THR A 913 4.33 44.20 25.94
C THR A 913 4.37 43.97 27.46
N THR A 914 3.24 43.57 28.03
CA THR A 914 3.17 43.23 29.46
C THR A 914 4.03 42.01 29.78
N PHE A 915 3.95 40.95 28.96
CA PHE A 915 4.74 39.74 29.09
C PHE A 915 6.25 40.01 29.12
N TYR A 916 6.77 40.76 28.16
CA TYR A 916 8.18 41.08 28.12
C TYR A 916 8.63 41.99 29.26
N ARG A 917 7.76 42.86 29.76
CA ARG A 917 8.06 43.67 30.94
C ARG A 917 8.21 42.82 32.21
N VAL A 918 7.30 41.86 32.40
CA VAL A 918 7.37 40.93 33.54
C VAL A 918 8.60 40.03 33.39
N LEU A 919 8.93 39.60 32.16
CA LEU A 919 10.15 38.81 31.91
C LEU A 919 11.42 39.59 32.21
N GLN A 920 11.47 40.95 32.00
CA GLN A 920 12.57 41.82 32.39
C GLN A 920 12.74 41.93 33.90
N GLU A 921 11.71 41.63 34.71
CA GLU A 921 11.81 41.59 36.18
C GLU A 921 12.50 40.32 36.70
N GLY A 922 12.97 39.44 35.78
CA GLY A 922 13.71 38.21 36.10
C GLY A 922 12.82 37.00 36.40
N LYS A 923 11.56 37.06 36.00
CA LYS A 923 10.63 35.93 36.10
C LYS A 923 10.90 34.87 35.02
N SER A 924 10.58 33.62 35.32
CA SER A 924 10.64 32.57 34.32
C SER A 924 9.58 32.77 33.23
N PRO A 925 9.72 32.14 32.05
CA PRO A 925 8.69 32.24 30.98
C PRO A 925 7.30 31.81 31.44
N ALA A 926 7.19 30.78 32.28
CA ALA A 926 5.91 30.30 32.82
C ALA A 926 5.29 31.31 33.80
N GLU A 927 6.10 31.86 34.72
CA GLU A 927 5.64 32.90 35.65
C GLU A 927 5.23 34.17 34.94
N ALA A 928 6.04 34.63 33.94
CA ALA A 928 5.75 35.83 33.15
C ALA A 928 4.45 35.69 32.35
N LEU A 929 4.23 34.52 31.75
CA LEU A 929 2.99 34.24 31.03
C LEU A 929 1.78 34.27 31.97
N ARG A 930 1.88 33.60 33.13
CA ARG A 930 0.82 33.58 34.14
C ARG A 930 0.50 34.98 34.65
N GLU A 931 1.52 35.75 35.05
CA GLU A 931 1.31 37.11 35.59
C GLU A 931 0.67 38.03 34.54
N THR A 932 1.03 37.90 33.29
CA THR A 932 0.43 38.62 32.17
C THR A 932 -1.01 38.23 31.95
N GLN A 933 -1.36 36.95 32.02
CA GLN A 933 -2.73 36.44 31.92
C GLN A 933 -3.61 37.00 33.07
N ILE A 934 -3.11 36.93 34.32
CA ILE A 934 -3.81 37.49 35.50
C ILE A 934 -4.00 39.03 35.34
N ALA A 935 -2.96 39.75 34.92
CA ALA A 935 -3.04 41.19 34.69
C ALA A 935 -4.09 41.53 33.61
N THR A 936 -4.23 40.67 32.61
CA THR A 936 -5.23 40.86 31.55
C THR A 936 -6.65 40.58 32.08
N ILE A 937 -6.85 39.53 32.91
CA ILE A 937 -8.12 39.21 33.57
C ILE A 937 -8.59 40.36 34.45
N GLY A 938 -7.66 41.05 35.13
CA GLY A 938 -7.95 42.16 36.05
C GLY A 938 -8.34 43.50 35.36
N LYS A 939 -8.23 43.62 34.02
CA LYS A 939 -8.62 44.84 33.30
C LYS A 939 -10.14 45.06 33.31
N GLU A 940 -10.53 46.32 33.41
CA GLU A 940 -11.96 46.71 33.33
C GLU A 940 -12.48 46.58 31.89
N GLY A 941 -13.66 45.97 31.73
CA GLY A 941 -14.34 45.83 30.45
C GLY A 941 -14.44 44.36 29.94
N ILE A 942 -15.06 44.19 28.76
CA ILE A 942 -15.29 42.85 28.17
C ILE A 942 -13.96 42.17 27.78
N SER A 943 -12.96 42.94 27.35
CA SER A 943 -11.69 42.44 26.93
C SER A 943 -10.87 41.82 28.09
N GLY A 944 -11.05 42.32 29.35
CA GLY A 944 -10.32 41.76 30.50
C GLY A 944 -10.83 40.41 30.98
N ARG A 945 -12.13 40.14 30.85
CA ARG A 945 -12.76 38.94 31.41
C ARG A 945 -12.84 37.75 30.47
N SER A 946 -12.81 37.96 29.13
CA SER A 946 -12.96 36.88 28.17
C SER A 946 -11.64 36.13 27.94
N PRO A 947 -11.60 34.82 28.12
CA PRO A 947 -10.43 33.97 27.80
C PRO A 947 -9.95 34.12 26.35
N TYR A 948 -10.79 34.59 25.42
CA TYR A 948 -10.42 34.89 24.03
C TYR A 948 -9.16 35.76 23.92
N TYR A 949 -8.94 36.70 24.85
CA TYR A 949 -7.84 37.65 24.79
C TYR A 949 -6.56 37.18 25.53
N TRP A 950 -6.66 36.33 26.56
CA TRP A 950 -5.53 35.98 27.38
C TRP A 950 -5.18 34.49 27.38
N ALA A 951 -6.13 33.61 27.09
CA ALA A 951 -5.88 32.18 27.14
C ALA A 951 -5.36 31.56 25.85
N GLN A 952 -5.24 32.37 24.80
CA GLN A 952 -4.75 31.91 23.50
C GLN A 952 -3.27 31.44 23.53
N PHE A 953 -2.47 32.02 24.43
CA PHE A 953 -1.05 31.72 24.51
C PHE A 953 -0.78 30.54 25.45
N VAL A 954 -0.08 29.57 24.92
CA VAL A 954 0.41 28.41 25.67
C VAL A 954 1.93 28.31 25.57
N LEU A 955 2.54 27.97 26.70
CA LEU A 955 3.98 27.73 26.80
C LEU A 955 4.25 26.25 26.57
N MET A 956 5.28 25.95 25.79
CA MET A 956 5.79 24.58 25.56
C MET A 956 7.30 24.54 25.76
N GLY A 957 7.81 23.46 26.36
CA GLY A 957 9.22 23.25 26.61
C GLY A 957 9.68 23.61 28.03
N ASN A 958 10.91 24.12 28.18
CA ASN A 958 11.46 24.50 29.48
C ASN A 958 10.97 25.90 29.89
N GLY A 959 9.97 25.94 30.74
CA GLY A 959 9.38 27.19 31.25
C GLY A 959 9.95 27.70 32.56
N PHE A 960 11.01 27.09 33.09
CA PHE A 960 11.60 27.36 34.42
C PHE A 960 12.70 28.38 34.39
#